data_9a3b587b49c2ce6b025aaffd3ddb9ac0
#
_entry.id   9a3b587b49c2ce6b025aaffd3ddb9ac0
#
_cell.length_a   1.000
_cell.length_b   1.000
_cell.length_c   1.000
_cell.angle_alpha   90.00
_cell.angle_beta   90.00
_cell.angle_gamma   90.00
#
_symmetry.space_group_name_H-M   'P 1'
#
loop_
_entity.id
_entity.type
_entity.pdbx_description
1 polymer ?
#
loop_
_entity_poly.entity_id
_entity_poly.type
_entity_poly.pdbx_seq_one_letter_code
_entity_poly.pdbx_strand_id
1 'polypeptide(L)'
;MSYLKYGLYHLGSQCIRRNNLRSTRILARIPLFILLTSQAFSAQAEFYFNPRFLSDDPTAVADLSGFENGQEIPPGTYRVDIYLNDGYMTTRDVTFDAGDKGKGLLPCLTRGQLASMGLSTSSIAGLGELPADSCVPLLEMIEDMTIRFDVAQQRLYLTIPQAFMGNRARGSIPPELWDDGINALLLNYNFTGNTVHNDIGGSSNYAYLNLQSGLNLGAWRLRDNTTWSYSSGSANNENQWQHINTWLERDVTPLRSRLTLGDSYTNGDIFDGINFRGAQLASDDNMLPDSQKGFAPVIHGIARGTAQVSIKQNGYEIYQSTVPPGPFTINDLYAAGNSGDLQVTIKEADGSSQVFTVPYSSVPVLQREGYSRYTVTAGEYRSGNNQQEKPKFFQGTLLQGLPAGWTLYGGTQLADRYHAFNLGVGKNMGELGALSLDVTQANATLPDDSDHQGQSVRFLYNKSLTDTGTNIQLVGYRYSTHGYFSFADTTYSRMSGYNVATQDGVIEVKPTFTDYYNLAYNKRGKIQASITQQLGRTATLYMNGSHQTYWGTGKADQQLQAGLNAAIDDINWTLSYSLTKNAWQQGRDQMLAVNVNIPFSHWLRSDSKSAWRHASASSSMSNDLHGRMSTLAGLHGTLLEDNNLSYSMQTGYAGGGEGNSGGTGYAALNYRGGYGNANVGYSR
;
A
#
# COMPACT_ATOMS: atom_id res chain seq x y z
N MET A 1 -32.78 20.99 -39.88
CA MET A 1 -32.59 20.40 -41.24
C MET A 1 -31.98 19.05 -40.97
N SER A 2 -32.80 18.05 -40.87
CA SER A 2 -33.29 17.14 -41.91
C SER A 2 -32.31 16.07 -42.25
N TYR A 3 -32.68 14.88 -41.77
CA TYR A 3 -33.00 13.61 -42.45
C TYR A 3 -31.78 12.70 -42.63
N LEU A 4 -31.75 11.40 -42.46
CA LEU A 4 -32.68 10.27 -42.49
C LEU A 4 -31.87 9.05 -41.90
N LYS A 5 -32.34 8.20 -41.04
CA LYS A 5 -33.25 7.03 -41.11
C LYS A 5 -32.80 5.87 -42.05
N TYR A 6 -32.94 4.66 -41.48
CA TYR A 6 -33.00 3.28 -42.05
C TYR A 6 -31.65 2.58 -42.24
N GLY A 7 -31.50 1.30 -41.98
CA GLY A 7 -32.45 0.23 -41.81
C GLY A 7 -31.85 -1.05 -41.25
N LEU A 8 -32.71 -1.83 -40.69
CA LEU A 8 -32.66 -3.25 -40.35
C LEU A 8 -32.29 -4.16 -41.53
N TYR A 9 -31.69 -5.29 -41.25
CA TYR A 9 -32.01 -6.67 -41.75
C TYR A 9 -31.04 -7.65 -41.04
N HIS A 10 -31.46 -8.54 -40.20
CA HIS A 10 -32.18 -9.83 -40.33
C HIS A 10 -31.41 -10.90 -41.12
N LEU A 11 -31.52 -12.12 -40.54
CA LEU A 11 -31.38 -13.48 -41.06
C LEU A 11 -30.03 -14.16 -40.69
N GLY A 12 -30.00 -15.33 -40.17
CA GLY A 12 -30.97 -16.44 -39.97
C GLY A 12 -30.18 -17.62 -39.43
N SER A 13 -30.65 -18.28 -38.49
CA SER A 13 -31.44 -19.51 -38.41
C SER A 13 -30.86 -20.77 -39.07
N GLN A 14 -31.07 -21.80 -38.27
CA GLN A 14 -31.20 -23.22 -38.59
C GLN A 14 -29.98 -24.12 -38.29
N CYS A 15 -30.12 -25.15 -37.44
CA CYS A 15 -30.79 -26.36 -37.82
C CYS A 15 -31.29 -27.19 -36.63
N ILE A 16 -32.57 -27.39 -36.63
CA ILE A 16 -33.33 -28.36 -35.84
C ILE A 16 -33.32 -29.70 -36.59
N ARG A 17 -33.13 -30.83 -35.92
CA ARG A 17 -33.69 -32.11 -36.35
C ARG A 17 -34.48 -32.75 -35.21
N ARG A 18 -35.80 -32.68 -35.38
CA ARG A 18 -36.81 -33.55 -34.79
C ARG A 18 -36.73 -34.91 -35.47
N ASN A 19 -36.95 -35.98 -34.69
CA ASN A 19 -37.60 -37.16 -35.19
C ASN A 19 -38.67 -37.59 -34.21
N ASN A 20 -39.92 -37.47 -34.69
CA ASN A 20 -41.10 -38.10 -34.17
C ASN A 20 -41.15 -39.54 -34.62
N LEU A 21 -41.63 -40.46 -33.77
CA LEU A 21 -42.45 -41.58 -34.16
C LEU A 21 -43.32 -42.07 -32.99
N ARG A 22 -44.62 -41.75 -33.09
CA ARG A 22 -45.83 -42.52 -33.01
C ARG A 22 -46.00 -43.55 -31.90
N SER A 23 -47.06 -43.25 -31.22
CA SER A 23 -48.00 -44.08 -30.40
C SER A 23 -48.38 -45.44 -30.95
N THR A 24 -48.47 -46.44 -30.07
CA THR A 24 -49.57 -47.46 -30.13
C THR A 24 -49.95 -47.86 -28.71
N ARG A 25 -51.25 -47.71 -28.43
CA ARG A 25 -51.93 -48.21 -27.27
C ARG A 25 -52.07 -49.76 -27.41
N ILE A 26 -51.81 -50.52 -26.36
CA ILE A 26 -52.45 -51.78 -26.08
C ILE A 26 -52.72 -51.84 -24.58
N LEU A 27 -54.03 -51.95 -24.32
CA LEU A 27 -54.61 -52.31 -23.04
C LEU A 27 -54.39 -53.82 -22.80
N ALA A 28 -54.16 -54.19 -21.57
CA ALA A 28 -54.85 -55.19 -20.82
C ALA A 28 -54.01 -56.16 -19.98
N ARG A 29 -54.47 -56.26 -18.79
CA ARG A 29 -54.51 -57.40 -17.86
C ARG A 29 -53.55 -57.35 -16.69
N ILE A 30 -54.13 -56.96 -15.56
CA ILE A 30 -53.72 -57.26 -14.19
C ILE A 30 -53.76 -58.78 -13.99
N PRO A 31 -52.79 -59.33 -13.26
CA PRO A 31 -53.16 -60.16 -12.13
C PRO A 31 -52.51 -59.70 -10.82
N LEU A 32 -53.37 -59.54 -9.88
CA LEU A 32 -53.22 -59.59 -8.43
C LEU A 32 -52.17 -60.64 -8.02
N PHE A 33 -51.00 -60.19 -7.45
CA PHE A 33 -50.07 -61.06 -6.74
C PHE A 33 -49.68 -60.43 -5.41
N ILE A 34 -50.34 -60.96 -4.38
CA ILE A 34 -49.94 -61.15 -2.99
C ILE A 34 -48.80 -60.32 -2.48
N LEU A 35 -49.14 -59.34 -1.62
CA LEU A 35 -48.31 -58.66 -0.68
C LEU A 35 -47.72 -59.66 0.33
N LEU A 36 -46.53 -60.15 0.10
CA LEU A 36 -45.69 -60.70 1.15
C LEU A 36 -44.80 -59.59 1.65
N THR A 37 -45.17 -59.05 2.80
CA THR A 37 -44.27 -58.19 3.61
C THR A 37 -43.09 -59.02 4.08
N SER A 38 -42.01 -58.98 3.34
CA SER A 38 -40.69 -59.33 3.87
C SER A 38 -40.23 -58.17 4.69
N GLN A 39 -40.41 -58.22 6.00
CA GLN A 39 -39.55 -57.39 6.92
C GLN A 39 -38.11 -57.88 6.74
N ALA A 40 -37.36 -57.14 6.01
CA ALA A 40 -35.89 -57.23 6.06
C ALA A 40 -35.50 -56.84 7.46
N PHE A 41 -35.33 -57.79 8.34
CA PHE A 41 -34.47 -57.59 9.53
C PHE A 41 -33.10 -57.25 9.01
N SER A 42 -32.68 -56.03 9.21
CA SER A 42 -31.27 -55.64 9.09
C SER A 42 -30.54 -56.43 10.17
N ALA A 43 -29.95 -57.54 9.81
CA ALA A 43 -28.97 -58.20 10.65
C ALA A 43 -27.76 -57.25 10.73
N GLN A 44 -27.62 -56.52 11.81
CA GLN A 44 -26.35 -55.89 12.15
C GLN A 44 -25.40 -57.05 12.46
N ALA A 45 -24.48 -57.32 11.55
CA ALA A 45 -23.36 -58.20 11.80
C ALA A 45 -22.43 -57.46 12.80
N GLU A 46 -22.41 -57.93 14.03
CA GLU A 46 -21.39 -57.57 14.99
C GLU A 46 -20.06 -58.13 14.49
N PHE A 47 -19.08 -57.28 14.26
CA PHE A 47 -17.73 -57.70 13.92
C PHE A 47 -17.07 -58.25 15.21
N TYR A 48 -16.87 -59.55 15.28
CA TYR A 48 -16.15 -60.16 16.37
C TYR A 48 -14.67 -60.34 15.97
N PHE A 49 -13.76 -59.68 16.67
CA PHE A 49 -12.31 -59.83 16.51
C PHE A 49 -11.80 -60.88 17.49
N ASN A 50 -11.49 -62.09 17.05
CA ASN A 50 -10.93 -63.09 17.90
C ASN A 50 -9.46 -62.76 18.23
N PRO A 51 -9.11 -62.50 19.52
CA PRO A 51 -7.75 -62.06 19.91
C PRO A 51 -6.66 -63.06 19.54
N ARG A 52 -6.97 -64.36 19.46
CA ARG A 52 -6.05 -65.42 19.09
C ARG A 52 -5.54 -65.39 17.66
N PHE A 53 -6.19 -64.65 16.76
CA PHE A 53 -5.70 -64.44 15.41
C PHE A 53 -4.85 -63.18 15.27
N LEU A 54 -4.80 -62.34 16.31
CA LEU A 54 -4.05 -61.08 16.30
C LEU A 54 -2.72 -61.14 17.03
N SER A 55 -2.62 -62.04 18.05
CA SER A 55 -1.36 -62.30 18.80
C SER A 55 -1.44 -63.66 19.45
N ASP A 56 -0.27 -64.35 19.58
CA ASP A 56 -0.12 -65.54 20.34
C ASP A 56 -0.24 -65.30 21.87
N ASP A 57 -0.09 -64.06 22.32
CA ASP A 57 -0.36 -63.60 23.67
C ASP A 57 -1.65 -62.77 23.74
N PRO A 58 -2.75 -63.30 24.25
CA PRO A 58 -4.05 -62.59 24.34
C PRO A 58 -3.99 -61.35 25.24
N THR A 59 -2.98 -61.23 26.12
CA THR A 59 -2.85 -60.06 27.01
C THR A 59 -2.14 -58.87 26.32
N ALA A 60 -1.49 -59.15 25.18
CA ALA A 60 -0.80 -58.10 24.38
C ALA A 60 -1.71 -57.50 23.32
N VAL A 61 -2.97 -57.92 23.16
CA VAL A 61 -3.89 -57.36 22.20
C VAL A 61 -4.58 -56.16 22.83
N ALA A 62 -4.52 -55.02 22.14
CA ALA A 62 -5.27 -53.83 22.53
C ALA A 62 -6.79 -54.11 22.61
N ASP A 63 -7.50 -53.42 23.48
CA ASP A 63 -8.96 -53.55 23.61
C ASP A 63 -9.65 -53.13 22.28
N LEU A 64 -10.23 -54.12 21.60
CA LEU A 64 -10.88 -53.94 20.31
C LEU A 64 -12.42 -53.84 20.45
N SER A 65 -12.94 -53.79 21.67
CA SER A 65 -14.41 -53.69 21.91
C SER A 65 -15.08 -52.51 21.22
N GLY A 66 -14.36 -51.38 21.01
CA GLY A 66 -14.81 -50.23 20.26
C GLY A 66 -15.08 -50.56 18.78
N PHE A 67 -14.23 -51.38 18.17
CA PHE A 67 -14.37 -51.81 16.77
C PHE A 67 -15.50 -52.82 16.54
N GLU A 68 -15.80 -53.66 17.55
CA GLU A 68 -16.91 -54.59 17.52
C GLU A 68 -18.26 -53.85 17.46
N ASN A 69 -18.35 -52.65 18.02
CA ASN A 69 -19.51 -51.80 17.99
C ASN A 69 -19.58 -50.87 16.76
N GLY A 70 -18.67 -51.03 15.79
CA GLY A 70 -18.63 -50.22 14.57
C GLY A 70 -17.98 -48.87 14.77
N GLN A 71 -17.21 -48.66 15.85
CA GLN A 71 -16.40 -47.49 16.10
C GLN A 71 -15.04 -47.71 15.44
N GLU A 72 -14.78 -47.09 14.30
CA GLU A 72 -13.55 -47.29 13.54
C GLU A 72 -12.32 -46.61 14.21
N ILE A 73 -12.54 -45.72 15.20
CA ILE A 73 -11.49 -44.88 15.77
C ILE A 73 -11.73 -44.70 17.27
N PRO A 74 -10.68 -44.85 18.13
CA PRO A 74 -10.80 -44.61 19.56
C PRO A 74 -11.00 -43.13 19.88
N PRO A 75 -11.76 -42.77 20.94
CA PRO A 75 -11.77 -41.45 21.48
C PRO A 75 -10.35 -40.98 21.91
N GLY A 76 -10.05 -39.70 21.73
CA GLY A 76 -8.71 -39.18 22.06
C GLY A 76 -8.46 -37.82 21.45
N THR A 77 -7.25 -37.30 21.66
CA THR A 77 -6.83 -36.02 21.09
C THR A 77 -6.06 -36.24 19.81
N TYR A 78 -6.52 -35.64 18.73
CA TYR A 78 -5.94 -35.74 17.40
C TYR A 78 -5.55 -34.33 16.91
N ARG A 79 -4.39 -34.23 16.26
CA ARG A 79 -3.99 -33.00 15.56
C ARG A 79 -4.67 -32.99 14.19
N VAL A 80 -5.59 -32.07 14.00
CA VAL A 80 -6.44 -32.05 12.80
C VAL A 80 -6.44 -30.70 12.09
N ASP A 81 -6.54 -30.76 10.77
CA ASP A 81 -6.87 -29.61 9.94
C ASP A 81 -8.37 -29.39 9.98
N ILE A 82 -8.81 -28.26 10.49
CA ILE A 82 -10.25 -27.93 10.57
C ILE A 82 -10.66 -27.16 9.31
N TYR A 83 -11.69 -27.68 8.65
CA TYR A 83 -12.36 -27.08 7.51
C TYR A 83 -13.76 -26.63 7.91
N LEU A 84 -14.10 -25.37 7.64
CA LEU A 84 -15.42 -24.82 7.89
C LEU A 84 -16.04 -24.39 6.56
N ASN A 85 -17.20 -24.99 6.19
CA ASN A 85 -17.87 -24.76 4.90
C ASN A 85 -16.88 -24.89 3.71
N ASP A 86 -16.09 -25.97 3.69
CA ASP A 86 -15.04 -26.31 2.74
C ASP A 86 -13.80 -25.39 2.73
N GLY A 87 -13.79 -24.36 3.56
CA GLY A 87 -12.62 -23.47 3.75
C GLY A 87 -11.70 -23.99 4.86
N TYR A 88 -10.39 -24.11 4.59
CA TYR A 88 -9.40 -24.38 5.64
C TYR A 88 -9.37 -23.23 6.65
N MET A 89 -9.43 -23.56 7.93
CA MET A 89 -9.44 -22.57 9.01
C MET A 89 -8.16 -22.59 9.84
N THR A 90 -7.79 -23.76 10.36
CA THR A 90 -6.66 -23.90 11.27
C THR A 90 -6.27 -25.36 11.46
N THR A 91 -5.03 -25.62 11.88
CA THR A 91 -4.56 -26.92 12.36
C THR A 91 -4.36 -26.85 13.86
N ARG A 92 -5.04 -27.72 14.63
CA ARG A 92 -4.89 -27.77 16.08
C ARG A 92 -5.17 -29.15 16.64
N ASP A 93 -4.81 -29.33 17.90
CA ASP A 93 -5.19 -30.50 18.67
C ASP A 93 -6.66 -30.36 19.10
N VAL A 94 -7.46 -31.36 18.76
CA VAL A 94 -8.89 -31.45 19.11
C VAL A 94 -9.13 -32.77 19.82
N THR A 95 -9.80 -32.72 20.97
CA THR A 95 -10.23 -33.91 21.69
C THR A 95 -11.56 -34.38 21.09
N PHE A 96 -11.65 -35.67 20.82
CA PHE A 96 -12.85 -36.30 20.30
C PHE A 96 -13.40 -37.29 21.34
N ASP A 97 -14.64 -37.07 21.69
CA ASP A 97 -15.39 -37.93 22.58
C ASP A 97 -16.26 -38.94 21.80
N ALA A 98 -16.61 -40.09 22.40
CA ALA A 98 -17.50 -41.03 21.80
C ALA A 98 -18.90 -40.41 21.66
N GLY A 99 -19.45 -40.43 20.44
CA GLY A 99 -20.83 -40.01 20.20
C GLY A 99 -21.86 -40.92 20.88
N ASP A 100 -23.11 -40.44 21.01
CA ASP A 100 -24.19 -41.18 21.61
C ASP A 100 -24.38 -42.53 20.91
N LYS A 101 -24.49 -43.60 21.75
CA LYS A 101 -24.67 -45.01 21.31
C LYS A 101 -23.46 -45.60 20.57
N GLY A 102 -22.22 -45.05 20.78
CA GLY A 102 -21.00 -45.59 20.19
C GLY A 102 -20.85 -45.39 18.68
N LYS A 103 -21.66 -44.53 18.07
CA LYS A 103 -21.57 -44.19 16.64
C LYS A 103 -20.86 -42.87 16.42
N GLY A 104 -19.63 -42.96 15.89
CA GLY A 104 -18.82 -41.82 15.50
C GLY A 104 -18.14 -41.12 16.66
N LEU A 105 -17.31 -40.14 16.31
CA LEU A 105 -16.60 -39.26 17.24
C LEU A 105 -17.13 -37.84 17.15
N LEU A 106 -17.31 -37.18 18.29
CA LEU A 106 -17.74 -35.79 18.38
C LEU A 106 -16.54 -34.91 18.82
N PRO A 107 -16.21 -33.87 18.08
CA PRO A 107 -15.14 -32.97 18.47
C PRO A 107 -15.55 -32.07 19.63
N CYS A 108 -14.70 -31.96 20.63
CA CYS A 108 -14.82 -30.97 21.68
C CYS A 108 -14.24 -29.65 21.18
N LEU A 109 -15.08 -28.75 20.73
CA LEU A 109 -14.71 -27.39 20.33
C LEU A 109 -15.26 -26.40 21.32
N THR A 110 -14.41 -25.50 21.84
CA THR A 110 -14.83 -24.52 22.81
C THR A 110 -15.53 -23.34 22.15
N ARG A 111 -16.33 -22.59 22.91
CA ARG A 111 -16.98 -21.37 22.43
C ARG A 111 -15.96 -20.37 21.86
N GLY A 112 -14.82 -20.20 22.54
CA GLY A 112 -13.74 -19.32 22.07
C GLY A 112 -13.19 -19.76 20.71
N GLN A 113 -12.97 -21.07 20.54
CA GLN A 113 -12.51 -21.64 19.28
C GLN A 113 -13.53 -21.42 18.14
N LEU A 114 -14.82 -21.65 18.39
CA LEU A 114 -15.87 -21.44 17.41
C LEU A 114 -16.03 -19.97 17.03
N ALA A 115 -15.97 -19.07 18.01
CA ALA A 115 -15.98 -17.63 17.75
C ALA A 115 -14.75 -17.21 16.91
N SER A 116 -13.56 -17.78 17.20
CA SER A 116 -12.36 -17.53 16.40
C SER A 116 -12.47 -18.03 14.96
N MET A 117 -13.23 -19.11 14.73
CA MET A 117 -13.52 -19.63 13.39
C MET A 117 -14.66 -18.88 12.67
N GLY A 118 -15.36 -17.94 13.33
CA GLY A 118 -16.33 -17.07 12.70
C GLY A 118 -17.80 -17.37 13.01
N LEU A 119 -18.08 -18.20 13.98
CA LEU A 119 -19.45 -18.34 14.46
C LEU A 119 -19.89 -17.08 15.20
N SER A 120 -21.12 -16.66 14.91
CA SER A 120 -21.78 -15.59 15.64
C SER A 120 -22.35 -16.11 16.96
N THR A 121 -21.69 -15.79 18.06
CA THR A 121 -22.16 -16.21 19.39
C THR A 121 -23.51 -15.61 19.76
N SER A 122 -23.91 -14.51 19.14
CA SER A 122 -25.21 -13.86 19.35
C SER A 122 -26.34 -14.46 18.53
N SER A 123 -26.01 -15.17 17.44
CA SER A 123 -27.01 -15.79 16.55
C SER A 123 -27.42 -17.20 16.99
N ILE A 124 -26.70 -17.79 17.94
CA ILE A 124 -26.96 -19.13 18.47
C ILE A 124 -27.47 -19.01 19.90
N ALA A 125 -28.73 -19.41 20.10
CA ALA A 125 -29.37 -19.31 21.40
C ALA A 125 -28.59 -20.10 22.48
N GLY A 126 -28.30 -19.49 23.63
CA GLY A 126 -27.59 -20.15 24.73
C GLY A 126 -26.08 -20.26 24.59
N LEU A 127 -25.49 -20.05 23.38
CA LEU A 127 -24.04 -20.15 23.18
C LEU A 127 -23.28 -19.07 23.96
N GLY A 128 -23.84 -17.86 24.06
CA GLY A 128 -23.24 -16.76 24.80
C GLY A 128 -23.14 -16.98 26.30
N GLU A 129 -23.95 -17.86 26.86
CA GLU A 129 -24.03 -18.16 28.30
C GLU A 129 -23.02 -19.26 28.72
N LEU A 130 -22.50 -20.03 27.78
CA LEU A 130 -21.51 -21.06 28.05
C LEU A 130 -20.15 -20.43 28.43
N PRO A 131 -19.38 -21.04 29.36
CA PRO A 131 -18.01 -20.62 29.60
C PRO A 131 -17.15 -20.68 28.32
N ALA A 132 -16.17 -19.79 28.21
CA ALA A 132 -15.34 -19.68 27.00
C ALA A 132 -14.59 -21.00 26.67
N ASP A 133 -14.21 -21.75 27.70
CA ASP A 133 -13.40 -22.98 27.61
C ASP A 133 -14.22 -24.28 27.68
N SER A 134 -15.55 -24.21 27.72
CA SER A 134 -16.41 -25.40 27.72
C SER A 134 -16.61 -25.93 26.29
N CYS A 135 -16.67 -27.26 26.16
CA CYS A 135 -17.05 -27.94 24.93
C CYS A 135 -18.51 -27.58 24.58
N VAL A 136 -18.73 -27.19 23.33
CA VAL A 136 -20.07 -26.80 22.84
C VAL A 136 -20.75 -28.02 22.22
N PRO A 137 -21.96 -28.36 22.62
CA PRO A 137 -22.76 -29.45 22.00
C PRO A 137 -23.33 -28.98 20.64
N LEU A 138 -22.45 -28.94 19.64
CA LEU A 138 -22.71 -28.29 18.35
C LEU A 138 -23.96 -28.81 17.63
N LEU A 139 -24.15 -30.14 17.60
CA LEU A 139 -25.29 -30.79 16.91
C LEU A 139 -26.64 -30.54 17.58
N GLU A 140 -26.64 -30.18 18.88
CA GLU A 140 -27.84 -29.83 19.62
C GLU A 140 -28.20 -28.35 19.49
N MET A 141 -27.21 -27.52 19.32
CA MET A 141 -27.35 -26.04 19.31
C MET A 141 -27.52 -25.44 17.92
N ILE A 142 -27.07 -26.15 16.87
CA ILE A 142 -27.10 -25.67 15.50
C ILE A 142 -27.83 -26.66 14.63
N GLU A 143 -29.05 -26.30 14.24
CA GLU A 143 -29.88 -27.10 13.31
C GLU A 143 -29.19 -27.12 11.92
N ASP A 144 -29.28 -28.28 11.24
CA ASP A 144 -28.67 -28.53 9.93
C ASP A 144 -27.11 -28.49 9.88
N MET A 145 -26.44 -28.55 11.03
CA MET A 145 -25.00 -28.70 11.07
C MET A 145 -24.56 -30.12 10.76
N THR A 146 -23.46 -30.27 10.04
CA THR A 146 -22.83 -31.59 9.82
C THR A 146 -21.38 -31.57 10.30
N ILE A 147 -20.97 -32.69 10.91
CA ILE A 147 -19.59 -32.92 11.37
C ILE A 147 -19.09 -34.19 10.71
N ARG A 148 -17.92 -34.11 10.06
CA ARG A 148 -17.24 -35.25 9.46
C ARG A 148 -15.77 -35.25 9.79
N PHE A 149 -15.29 -36.26 10.46
CA PHE A 149 -13.88 -36.45 10.75
C PHE A 149 -13.29 -37.51 9.80
N ASP A 150 -12.32 -37.07 8.99
CA ASP A 150 -11.51 -37.91 8.11
C ASP A 150 -10.19 -38.23 8.79
N VAL A 151 -10.09 -39.40 9.37
CA VAL A 151 -8.91 -39.82 10.14
C VAL A 151 -7.71 -40.09 9.24
N ALA A 152 -7.93 -40.61 8.05
CA ALA A 152 -6.86 -40.92 7.13
C ALA A 152 -6.11 -39.67 6.70
N GLN A 153 -6.82 -38.55 6.59
CA GLN A 153 -6.26 -37.25 6.23
C GLN A 153 -6.07 -36.31 7.42
N GLN A 154 -6.44 -36.73 8.63
CA GLN A 154 -6.45 -35.89 9.83
C GLN A 154 -7.21 -34.58 9.64
N ARG A 155 -8.42 -34.65 9.03
CA ARG A 155 -9.25 -33.48 8.69
C ARG A 155 -10.61 -33.53 9.34
N LEU A 156 -10.97 -32.43 10.00
CA LEU A 156 -12.28 -32.21 10.57
C LEU A 156 -13.06 -31.23 9.70
N TYR A 157 -14.14 -31.70 9.10
CA TYR A 157 -15.05 -30.88 8.30
C TYR A 157 -16.28 -30.51 9.11
N LEU A 158 -16.54 -29.20 9.21
CA LEU A 158 -17.69 -28.62 9.86
C LEU A 158 -18.49 -27.87 8.79
N THR A 159 -19.76 -28.27 8.56
CA THR A 159 -20.65 -27.52 7.70
C THR A 159 -21.68 -26.82 8.58
N ILE A 160 -21.68 -25.49 8.56
CA ILE A 160 -22.56 -24.65 9.40
C ILE A 160 -23.37 -23.72 8.49
N PRO A 161 -24.70 -23.63 8.69
CA PRO A 161 -25.53 -22.73 7.92
C PRO A 161 -25.08 -21.28 8.06
N GLN A 162 -25.12 -20.53 6.95
CA GLN A 162 -24.66 -19.14 6.87
C GLN A 162 -25.35 -18.21 7.88
N ALA A 163 -26.58 -18.53 8.32
CA ALA A 163 -27.30 -17.74 9.31
C ALA A 163 -26.59 -17.68 10.69
N PHE A 164 -25.78 -18.69 11.01
CA PHE A 164 -25.01 -18.78 12.25
C PHE A 164 -23.56 -18.28 12.10
N MET A 165 -23.18 -17.90 10.90
CA MET A 165 -21.86 -17.35 10.62
C MET A 165 -21.86 -15.85 10.87
N GLY A 166 -20.82 -15.36 11.59
CA GLY A 166 -20.56 -13.94 11.73
C GLY A 166 -20.15 -13.35 10.39
N ASN A 167 -20.54 -12.11 10.16
CA ASN A 167 -20.15 -11.39 8.93
C ASN A 167 -18.65 -11.06 9.00
N ARG A 168 -17.79 -11.95 8.51
CA ARG A 168 -16.34 -11.72 8.43
C ARG A 168 -15.98 -11.15 7.09
N ALA A 169 -15.11 -10.16 7.11
CA ALA A 169 -14.54 -9.62 5.89
C ALA A 169 -13.75 -10.72 5.15
N ARG A 170 -13.93 -10.81 3.85
CA ARG A 170 -13.24 -11.78 3.00
C ARG A 170 -11.73 -11.61 3.11
N GLY A 171 -10.98 -12.68 3.35
CA GLY A 171 -9.53 -12.65 3.55
C GLY A 171 -9.08 -12.31 4.97
N SER A 172 -9.98 -12.34 5.97
CA SER A 172 -9.62 -12.16 7.37
C SER A 172 -8.87 -13.39 7.88
N ILE A 173 -7.68 -13.17 8.43
CA ILE A 173 -6.88 -14.21 9.09
C ILE A 173 -7.12 -14.09 10.59
N PRO A 174 -7.55 -15.18 11.27
CA PRO A 174 -7.71 -15.18 12.71
C PRO A 174 -6.40 -14.83 13.45
N PRO A 175 -6.46 -14.04 14.54
CA PRO A 175 -5.26 -13.63 15.27
C PRO A 175 -4.40 -14.80 15.77
N GLU A 176 -4.99 -15.97 16.01
CA GLU A 176 -4.29 -17.19 16.46
C GLU A 176 -3.37 -17.78 15.39
N LEU A 177 -3.58 -17.43 14.13
CA LEU A 177 -2.71 -17.84 13.02
C LEU A 177 -1.62 -16.80 12.73
N TRP A 178 -1.58 -15.71 13.48
CA TRP A 178 -0.53 -14.71 13.31
C TRP A 178 0.75 -15.21 13.91
N ASP A 179 1.81 -15.19 13.11
CA ASP A 179 3.13 -15.67 13.46
C ASP A 179 4.07 -14.49 13.67
N ASP A 180 4.77 -14.47 14.77
CA ASP A 180 5.83 -13.48 15.03
C ASP A 180 7.03 -13.64 14.08
N GLY A 181 7.08 -14.70 13.30
CA GLY A 181 8.18 -15.01 12.39
C GLY A 181 9.45 -15.49 13.10
N ILE A 182 10.54 -15.58 12.34
CA ILE A 182 11.81 -16.10 12.83
C ILE A 182 12.71 -15.02 13.41
N ASN A 183 13.59 -15.40 14.34
CA ASN A 183 14.72 -14.57 14.73
C ASN A 183 15.66 -14.40 13.54
N ALA A 184 15.95 -13.18 13.14
CA ALA A 184 16.74 -12.91 11.95
C ALA A 184 17.50 -11.58 12.06
N LEU A 185 18.70 -11.55 11.50
CA LEU A 185 19.44 -10.34 11.21
C LEU A 185 19.20 -9.99 9.74
N LEU A 186 18.76 -8.77 9.46
CA LEU A 186 18.44 -8.28 8.14
C LEU A 186 19.38 -7.13 7.77
N LEU A 187 19.87 -7.15 6.53
CA LEU A 187 20.64 -6.06 5.97
C LEU A 187 20.23 -5.89 4.51
N ASN A 188 19.56 -4.79 4.21
CA ASN A 188 19.34 -4.32 2.85
C ASN A 188 20.24 -3.13 2.59
N TYR A 189 20.84 -3.09 1.41
CA TYR A 189 21.65 -1.96 1.01
C TYR A 189 21.38 -1.58 -0.44
N ASN A 190 21.47 -0.29 -0.71
CA ASN A 190 21.42 0.25 -2.05
C ASN A 190 22.59 1.22 -2.20
N PHE A 191 23.50 0.90 -3.09
CA PHE A 191 24.65 1.75 -3.38
C PHE A 191 24.53 2.27 -4.82
N THR A 192 24.66 3.57 -4.98
CA THR A 192 24.78 4.22 -6.30
C THR A 192 26.01 5.11 -6.31
N GLY A 193 26.73 5.11 -7.41
CA GLY A 193 27.89 5.98 -7.60
C GLY A 193 27.91 6.52 -9.02
N ASN A 194 28.40 7.76 -9.17
CA ASN A 194 28.52 8.42 -10.46
C ASN A 194 29.80 9.26 -10.47
N THR A 195 30.52 9.18 -11.58
CA THR A 195 31.64 10.07 -11.88
C THR A 195 31.28 10.90 -13.09
N VAL A 196 31.24 12.21 -12.92
CA VAL A 196 31.05 13.17 -14.02
C VAL A 196 32.38 13.79 -14.37
N HIS A 197 32.74 13.72 -15.63
CA HIS A 197 33.96 14.34 -16.14
C HIS A 197 33.57 15.51 -17.03
N ASN A 198 33.98 16.72 -16.66
CA ASN A 198 33.75 17.93 -17.41
C ASN A 198 35.06 18.41 -18.03
N ASP A 199 35.05 18.70 -19.34
CA ASP A 199 36.24 19.16 -20.07
C ASP A 199 36.82 20.50 -19.54
N ILE A 200 35.99 21.34 -18.91
CA ILE A 200 36.36 22.66 -18.41
C ILE A 200 36.49 22.73 -16.88
N GLY A 201 35.79 21.85 -16.16
CA GLY A 201 35.61 21.92 -14.70
C GLY A 201 36.26 20.79 -13.89
N GLY A 202 36.95 19.86 -14.54
CA GLY A 202 37.50 18.67 -13.88
C GLY A 202 36.47 17.58 -13.61
N SER A 203 36.83 16.62 -12.77
CA SER A 203 35.97 15.50 -12.43
C SER A 203 35.24 15.75 -11.12
N SER A 204 33.99 15.37 -11.06
CA SER A 204 33.21 15.28 -9.81
C SER A 204 32.72 13.87 -9.61
N ASN A 205 32.80 13.38 -8.38
CA ASN A 205 32.36 12.06 -7.99
C ASN A 205 31.20 12.18 -7.00
N TYR A 206 30.21 11.36 -7.16
CA TYR A 206 29.09 11.22 -6.24
C TYR A 206 28.96 9.75 -5.85
N ALA A 207 28.73 9.49 -4.59
CA ALA A 207 28.37 8.17 -4.12
C ALA A 207 27.28 8.30 -3.04
N TYR A 208 26.35 7.39 -3.05
CA TYR A 208 25.28 7.32 -2.09
C TYR A 208 25.05 5.86 -1.69
N LEU A 209 24.97 5.63 -0.40
CA LEU A 209 24.67 4.34 0.19
C LEU A 209 23.48 4.49 1.13
N ASN A 210 22.44 3.71 0.91
CA ASN A 210 21.35 3.53 1.87
C ASN A 210 21.51 2.17 2.51
N LEU A 211 21.55 2.14 3.84
CA LEU A 211 21.61 0.94 4.65
C LEU A 211 20.31 0.82 5.45
N GLN A 212 19.65 -0.32 5.31
CA GLN A 212 18.50 -0.69 6.11
C GLN A 212 18.81 -1.96 6.87
N SER A 213 19.13 -1.83 8.15
CA SER A 213 19.42 -2.94 9.01
C SER A 213 18.26 -3.27 9.92
N GLY A 214 18.14 -4.54 10.32
CA GLY A 214 17.07 -5.01 11.16
C GLY A 214 17.47 -6.23 11.98
N LEU A 215 16.85 -6.34 13.16
CA LEU A 215 16.97 -7.50 14.03
C LEU A 215 15.56 -7.90 14.48
N ASN A 216 15.21 -9.16 14.24
CA ASN A 216 13.99 -9.77 14.75
C ASN A 216 14.36 -10.67 15.95
N LEU A 217 13.71 -10.46 17.08
CA LEU A 217 13.84 -11.26 18.31
C LEU A 217 12.45 -11.51 18.91
N GLY A 218 11.92 -12.72 18.72
CA GLY A 218 10.55 -13.03 19.08
C GLY A 218 9.60 -12.00 18.46
N ALA A 219 8.73 -11.38 19.26
CA ALA A 219 7.78 -10.37 18.82
C ALA A 219 8.39 -8.97 18.58
N TRP A 220 9.66 -8.76 18.87
CA TRP A 220 10.32 -7.46 18.72
C TRP A 220 11.04 -7.31 17.40
N ARG A 221 10.95 -6.13 16.79
CA ARG A 221 11.56 -5.75 15.52
C ARG A 221 12.35 -4.47 15.69
N LEU A 222 13.67 -4.57 15.76
CA LEU A 222 14.56 -3.41 15.68
C LEU A 222 14.82 -3.09 14.20
N ARG A 223 14.73 -1.84 13.83
CA ARG A 223 14.99 -1.34 12.47
C ARG A 223 15.86 -0.10 12.55
N ASP A 224 16.79 0.01 11.61
CA ASP A 224 17.66 1.16 11.44
C ASP A 224 17.77 1.53 9.96
N ASN A 225 17.70 2.80 9.66
CA ASN A 225 17.88 3.34 8.33
C ASN A 225 18.90 4.49 8.39
N THR A 226 20.04 4.26 7.74
CA THR A 226 21.16 5.16 7.71
C THR A 226 21.61 5.36 6.27
N THR A 227 21.94 6.58 5.91
CA THR A 227 22.46 6.91 4.59
C THR A 227 23.87 7.48 4.70
N TRP A 228 24.65 7.22 3.66
CA TRP A 228 25.94 7.83 3.45
C TRP A 228 25.95 8.49 2.09
N SER A 229 26.38 9.75 2.05
CA SER A 229 26.58 10.51 0.82
C SER A 229 28.03 11.01 0.74
N TYR A 230 28.56 10.90 -0.46
CA TYR A 230 29.88 11.41 -0.79
C TYR A 230 29.79 12.23 -2.05
N SER A 231 30.33 13.43 -2.03
CA SER A 231 30.54 14.23 -3.23
C SER A 231 31.94 14.80 -3.23
N SER A 232 32.63 14.75 -4.35
CA SER A 232 33.91 15.43 -4.55
C SER A 232 33.91 16.12 -5.90
N GLY A 233 34.47 17.31 -5.95
CA GLY A 233 34.59 18.13 -7.16
C GLY A 233 35.43 19.35 -6.91
N SER A 234 35.58 20.21 -7.92
CA SER A 234 36.46 21.38 -7.88
C SER A 234 36.09 22.43 -6.84
N ALA A 235 34.88 22.39 -6.26
CA ALA A 235 34.42 23.41 -5.31
C ALA A 235 34.32 22.90 -3.87
N ASN A 236 33.84 21.66 -3.64
CA ASN A 236 33.61 21.11 -2.29
C ASN A 236 33.74 19.62 -2.27
N ASN A 237 34.35 19.09 -1.21
CA ASN A 237 34.29 17.67 -0.87
C ASN A 237 33.33 17.50 0.31
N GLU A 238 32.32 16.67 0.15
CA GLU A 238 31.36 16.38 1.20
C GLU A 238 31.36 14.86 1.45
N ASN A 239 31.44 14.49 2.71
CA ASN A 239 31.37 13.11 3.16
C ASN A 239 30.49 13.09 4.41
N GLN A 240 29.25 12.66 4.24
CA GLN A 240 28.25 12.77 5.30
C GLN A 240 27.55 11.44 5.53
N TRP A 241 27.57 11.00 6.80
CA TRP A 241 26.66 10.00 7.30
C TRP A 241 25.44 10.69 7.88
N GLN A 242 24.28 10.30 7.44
CA GLN A 242 23.02 10.79 7.96
C GLN A 242 22.21 9.63 8.53
N HIS A 243 21.97 9.68 9.82
CA HIS A 243 21.09 8.78 10.51
C HIS A 243 19.64 9.24 10.29
N ILE A 244 18.84 8.45 9.58
CA ILE A 244 17.46 8.77 9.27
C ILE A 244 16.57 8.43 10.46
N ASN A 245 16.49 7.15 10.84
CA ASN A 245 15.68 6.70 11.95
C ASN A 245 16.10 5.31 12.47
N THR A 246 15.98 5.14 13.78
CA THR A 246 16.06 3.82 14.45
C THR A 246 14.84 3.65 15.34
N TRP A 247 14.16 2.54 15.17
CA TRP A 247 12.99 2.24 15.99
C TRP A 247 12.92 0.76 16.36
N LEU A 248 12.27 0.52 17.49
CA LEU A 248 11.89 -0.78 17.98
C LEU A 248 10.37 -0.88 17.94
N GLU A 249 9.84 -1.90 17.30
CA GLU A 249 8.40 -2.09 17.18
C GLU A 249 7.98 -3.47 17.65
N ARG A 250 6.74 -3.52 18.13
CA ARG A 250 6.06 -4.75 18.51
C ARG A 250 4.57 -4.63 18.25
N ASP A 251 3.99 -5.69 17.75
CA ASP A 251 2.55 -5.80 17.56
C ASP A 251 1.85 -6.10 18.88
N VAL A 252 0.75 -5.39 19.13
CA VAL A 252 -0.14 -5.54 20.27
C VAL A 252 -1.47 -6.08 19.77
N THR A 253 -1.49 -7.39 19.51
CA THR A 253 -2.59 -8.11 18.85
C THR A 253 -3.97 -7.85 19.49
N PRO A 254 -4.15 -7.86 20.84
CA PRO A 254 -5.47 -7.61 21.44
C PRO A 254 -6.03 -6.22 21.11
N LEU A 255 -5.16 -5.24 20.88
CA LEU A 255 -5.55 -3.87 20.54
C LEU A 255 -5.52 -3.60 19.03
N ARG A 256 -5.15 -4.60 18.22
CA ARG A 256 -4.89 -4.44 16.77
C ARG A 256 -4.02 -3.21 16.49
N SER A 257 -2.96 -3.07 17.26
CA SER A 257 -2.12 -1.87 17.29
C SER A 257 -0.66 -2.25 17.28
N ARG A 258 0.16 -1.29 16.89
CA ARG A 258 1.61 -1.39 16.94
C ARG A 258 2.17 -0.41 17.95
N LEU A 259 3.02 -0.91 18.84
CA LEU A 259 3.84 -0.10 19.72
C LEU A 259 5.17 0.17 19.01
N THR A 260 5.52 1.43 18.86
CA THR A 260 6.79 1.87 18.29
C THR A 260 7.54 2.73 19.31
N LEU A 261 8.82 2.41 19.52
CA LEU A 261 9.72 3.13 20.42
C LEU A 261 10.95 3.59 19.64
N GLY A 262 11.34 4.84 19.77
CA GLY A 262 12.45 5.45 19.04
C GLY A 262 12.01 6.46 17.99
N ASP A 263 12.65 6.44 16.84
CA ASP A 263 12.39 7.39 15.76
C ASP A 263 11.24 6.93 14.88
N SER A 264 10.20 7.73 14.78
CA SER A 264 9.02 7.43 13.98
C SER A 264 8.34 8.71 13.51
N TYR A 265 7.13 8.57 12.97
CA TYR A 265 6.32 9.69 12.49
C TYR A 265 4.87 9.51 12.91
N THR A 266 4.18 10.64 13.08
CA THR A 266 2.75 10.63 13.38
C THR A 266 1.93 10.50 12.09
N ASN A 267 0.75 9.89 12.20
CA ASN A 267 -0.18 9.84 11.07
C ASN A 267 -0.65 11.25 10.70
N GLY A 268 -0.69 11.54 9.40
CA GLY A 268 -1.16 12.81 8.84
C GLY A 268 -2.67 12.92 8.64
N ASP A 269 -3.46 12.02 9.24
CA ASP A 269 -4.91 11.94 9.00
C ASP A 269 -5.67 13.16 9.53
N ILE A 270 -5.30 13.64 10.71
CA ILE A 270 -5.96 14.73 11.44
C ILE A 270 -5.09 15.97 11.47
N PHE A 271 -3.91 15.89 12.07
CA PHE A 271 -2.91 16.94 12.05
C PHE A 271 -1.91 16.70 10.92
N ASP A 272 -1.14 17.72 10.55
CA ASP A 272 0.01 17.53 9.67
C ASP A 272 1.00 16.55 10.35
N GLY A 273 1.50 15.59 9.58
CA GLY A 273 2.41 14.59 10.13
C GLY A 273 3.78 15.19 10.47
N ILE A 274 4.33 14.71 11.56
CA ILE A 274 5.63 15.13 12.08
C ILE A 274 6.49 13.92 12.42
N ASN A 275 7.79 14.06 12.24
CA ASN A 275 8.75 13.08 12.72
C ASN A 275 9.06 13.34 14.19
N PHE A 276 9.26 12.27 14.93
CA PHE A 276 9.54 12.35 16.37
C PHE A 276 10.51 11.26 16.83
N ARG A 277 11.07 11.46 18.01
CA ARG A 277 11.75 10.43 18.80
C ARG A 277 11.01 10.25 20.11
N GLY A 278 10.49 9.04 20.36
CA GLY A 278 9.66 8.81 21.54
C GLY A 278 8.94 7.48 21.52
N ALA A 279 7.70 7.48 21.95
CA ALA A 279 6.83 6.31 21.97
C ALA A 279 5.50 6.60 21.26
N GLN A 280 5.03 5.64 20.49
CA GLN A 280 3.74 5.69 19.81
C GLN A 280 3.01 4.35 19.94
N LEU A 281 1.73 4.41 20.27
CA LEU A 281 0.81 3.30 20.12
C LEU A 281 -0.25 3.70 19.09
N ALA A 282 -0.29 3.01 17.98
CA ALA A 282 -1.19 3.33 16.87
C ALA A 282 -1.91 2.08 16.38
N SER A 283 -3.20 2.21 16.03
CA SER A 283 -3.92 1.18 15.31
C SER A 283 -3.20 0.82 14.01
N ASP A 284 -3.04 -0.47 13.73
CA ASP A 284 -2.35 -0.96 12.53
C ASP A 284 -3.36 -1.56 11.54
N ASP A 285 -3.54 -0.85 10.43
CA ASP A 285 -4.44 -1.29 9.36
C ASP A 285 -3.96 -2.59 8.68
N ASN A 286 -2.69 -2.98 8.83
CA ASN A 286 -2.18 -4.26 8.33
C ASN A 286 -2.76 -5.47 9.09
N MET A 287 -3.24 -5.26 10.31
CA MET A 287 -3.97 -6.25 11.10
C MET A 287 -5.44 -6.37 10.66
N LEU A 288 -5.84 -5.61 9.66
CA LEU A 288 -7.15 -5.69 9.04
C LEU A 288 -7.11 -6.54 7.77
N PRO A 289 -8.22 -7.14 7.35
CA PRO A 289 -8.34 -7.82 6.06
C PRO A 289 -8.03 -6.87 4.89
N ASP A 290 -7.52 -7.42 3.79
CA ASP A 290 -7.09 -6.63 2.62
C ASP A 290 -8.22 -5.76 2.03
N SER A 291 -9.47 -6.20 2.15
CA SER A 291 -10.64 -5.42 1.75
C SER A 291 -10.85 -4.14 2.58
N GLN A 292 -10.08 -3.93 3.64
CA GLN A 292 -10.20 -2.82 4.59
C GLN A 292 -8.98 -1.90 4.63
N LYS A 293 -7.92 -2.19 3.83
CA LYS A 293 -6.66 -1.43 3.79
C LYS A 293 -6.66 -0.26 2.80
N GLY A 294 -5.82 0.73 3.01
CA GLY A 294 -5.70 1.99 2.23
C GLY A 294 -4.42 2.16 1.38
N PHE A 295 -4.24 3.27 0.73
CA PHE A 295 -3.50 3.68 -0.48
C PHE A 295 -2.03 4.17 -0.28
N ALA A 296 -1.16 4.09 -1.36
CA ALA A 296 0.18 4.71 -1.47
C ALA A 296 0.38 5.48 -2.81
N PRO A 297 1.07 6.65 -2.84
CA PRO A 297 1.24 7.47 -4.04
C PRO A 297 2.39 7.00 -4.95
N VAL A 298 2.22 7.20 -6.25
CA VAL A 298 3.24 7.00 -7.29
C VAL A 298 3.76 8.37 -7.74
N ILE A 299 5.09 8.52 -7.86
CA ILE A 299 5.72 9.76 -8.31
C ILE A 299 6.01 9.68 -9.80
N HIS A 300 5.52 10.65 -10.54
CA HIS A 300 5.83 10.85 -11.95
C HIS A 300 6.71 12.08 -12.12
N GLY A 301 7.71 12.02 -12.97
CA GLY A 301 8.58 13.14 -13.29
C GLY A 301 9.11 13.07 -14.71
N ILE A 302 9.78 14.14 -15.12
CA ILE A 302 10.43 14.21 -16.43
C ILE A 302 11.85 14.73 -16.21
N ALA A 303 12.85 13.97 -16.63
CA ALA A 303 14.26 14.38 -16.65
C ALA A 303 14.64 14.87 -18.04
N ARG A 304 15.33 16.00 -18.14
CA ARG A 304 15.79 16.59 -19.42
C ARG A 304 17.00 15.87 -19.98
N GLY A 305 17.87 15.42 -19.06
CA GLY A 305 19.05 14.63 -19.32
C GLY A 305 19.12 13.48 -18.33
N THR A 306 20.26 12.81 -18.23
CA THR A 306 20.52 11.92 -17.09
C THR A 306 20.51 12.76 -15.82
N ALA A 307 19.61 12.48 -14.91
CA ALA A 307 19.38 13.29 -13.72
C ALA A 307 19.44 12.46 -12.45
N GLN A 308 19.87 13.08 -11.38
CA GLN A 308 19.76 12.55 -10.03
C GLN A 308 18.44 13.02 -9.44
N VAL A 309 17.58 12.07 -9.09
CA VAL A 309 16.32 12.35 -8.42
C VAL A 309 16.49 12.10 -6.94
N SER A 310 16.29 13.11 -6.12
CA SER A 310 16.22 12.98 -4.67
C SER A 310 14.83 13.33 -4.18
N ILE A 311 14.35 12.59 -3.18
CA ILE A 311 13.06 12.81 -2.56
C ILE A 311 13.28 13.04 -1.08
N LYS A 312 12.85 14.20 -0.61
CA LYS A 312 12.86 14.56 0.79
C LYS A 312 11.46 14.52 1.37
N GLN A 313 11.35 14.06 2.59
CA GLN A 313 10.15 14.14 3.40
C GLN A 313 10.49 14.71 4.76
N ASN A 314 9.80 15.75 5.17
CA ASN A 314 10.07 16.45 6.45
C ASN A 314 11.56 16.82 6.65
N GLY A 315 12.24 17.23 5.59
CA GLY A 315 13.66 17.62 5.60
C GLY A 315 14.67 16.47 5.47
N TYR A 316 14.24 15.21 5.60
CA TYR A 316 15.09 14.03 5.42
C TYR A 316 15.05 13.54 3.97
N GLU A 317 16.21 13.20 3.42
CA GLU A 317 16.30 12.55 2.12
C GLU A 317 16.01 11.06 2.28
N ILE A 318 14.85 10.63 1.76
CA ILE A 318 14.33 9.25 1.91
C ILE A 318 14.58 8.38 0.68
N TYR A 319 14.88 9.00 -0.45
CA TYR A 319 15.12 8.29 -1.71
C TYR A 319 16.07 9.11 -2.59
N GLN A 320 17.00 8.41 -3.22
CA GLN A 320 17.86 8.96 -4.25
C GLN A 320 18.11 7.91 -5.34
N SER A 321 17.96 8.29 -6.58
CA SER A 321 18.24 7.45 -7.74
C SER A 321 18.69 8.28 -8.92
N THR A 322 19.42 7.65 -9.84
CA THR A 322 19.73 8.25 -11.14
C THR A 322 18.73 7.74 -12.16
N VAL A 323 18.09 8.65 -12.87
CA VAL A 323 17.10 8.35 -13.90
C VAL A 323 17.63 8.74 -15.28
N PRO A 324 17.30 7.97 -16.31
CA PRO A 324 17.63 8.32 -17.69
C PRO A 324 16.79 9.53 -18.15
N PRO A 325 17.21 10.18 -19.24
CA PRO A 325 16.41 11.24 -19.84
C PRO A 325 15.01 10.78 -20.24
N GLY A 326 14.03 11.66 -20.06
CA GLY A 326 12.63 11.42 -20.40
C GLY A 326 11.72 11.26 -19.17
N PRO A 327 10.45 10.87 -19.37
CA PRO A 327 9.53 10.62 -18.27
C PRO A 327 9.94 9.39 -17.46
N PHE A 328 9.88 9.53 -16.14
CA PHE A 328 10.17 8.46 -15.19
C PHE A 328 9.03 8.29 -14.18
N THR A 329 8.95 7.10 -13.61
CA THR A 329 7.97 6.74 -12.58
C THR A 329 8.70 6.07 -11.43
N ILE A 330 8.48 6.57 -10.21
CA ILE A 330 8.98 5.97 -8.97
C ILE A 330 7.78 5.38 -8.23
N ASN A 331 7.77 4.08 -8.09
CA ASN A 331 6.72 3.29 -7.43
C ASN A 331 7.27 2.38 -6.32
N ASP A 332 8.56 2.47 -6.05
CA ASP A 332 9.33 1.66 -5.11
C ASP A 332 9.84 2.46 -3.91
N LEU A 333 9.17 3.56 -3.58
CA LEU A 333 9.48 4.31 -2.37
C LEU A 333 9.29 3.43 -1.14
N TYR A 334 10.37 3.25 -0.39
CA TYR A 334 10.27 2.70 0.94
C TYR A 334 9.44 3.65 1.81
N ALA A 335 8.38 3.12 2.41
CA ALA A 335 7.48 3.89 3.24
C ALA A 335 8.25 4.54 4.41
N ALA A 336 8.72 5.77 4.23
CA ALA A 336 9.40 6.54 5.26
C ALA A 336 8.40 7.26 6.17
N GLY A 337 7.13 7.25 5.83
CA GLY A 337 6.05 7.84 6.61
C GLY A 337 4.77 8.02 5.82
N ASN A 338 3.64 7.89 6.49
CA ASN A 338 2.32 8.13 5.88
C ASN A 338 1.93 9.62 5.91
N SER A 339 2.86 10.53 6.16
CA SER A 339 2.52 11.93 6.40
C SER A 339 3.62 12.89 6.00
N GLY A 340 3.20 13.97 5.36
CA GLY A 340 4.07 15.03 4.88
C GLY A 340 4.31 14.94 3.37
N ASP A 341 4.18 16.08 2.72
CA ASP A 341 4.38 16.18 1.27
C ASP A 341 5.80 15.71 0.89
N LEU A 342 5.91 15.01 -0.23
CA LEU A 342 7.17 14.54 -0.76
C LEU A 342 7.78 15.62 -1.66
N GLN A 343 8.89 16.18 -1.26
CA GLN A 343 9.65 17.14 -2.07
C GLN A 343 10.56 16.37 -3.02
N VAL A 344 10.26 16.41 -4.30
CA VAL A 344 11.06 15.77 -5.35
C VAL A 344 11.99 16.81 -5.97
N THR A 345 13.27 16.54 -5.95
CA THR A 345 14.31 17.34 -6.60
C THR A 345 14.92 16.52 -7.73
N ILE A 346 14.83 17.02 -8.94
CA ILE A 346 15.52 16.47 -10.12
C ILE A 346 16.72 17.35 -10.38
N LYS A 347 17.94 16.84 -10.16
CA LYS A 347 19.19 17.54 -10.44
C LYS A 347 19.77 17.00 -11.73
N GLU A 348 19.77 17.83 -12.73
CA GLU A 348 20.29 17.50 -14.04
C GLU A 348 21.83 17.49 -14.09
N ALA A 349 22.40 16.83 -15.07
CA ALA A 349 23.86 16.77 -15.26
C ALA A 349 24.47 18.15 -15.55
N ASP A 350 23.70 19.09 -16.11
CA ASP A 350 24.13 20.49 -16.37
C ASP A 350 24.10 21.38 -15.10
N GLY A 351 23.72 20.81 -13.95
CA GLY A 351 23.60 21.52 -12.68
C GLY A 351 22.25 22.21 -12.47
N SER A 352 21.38 22.24 -13.46
CA SER A 352 20.01 22.75 -13.29
C SER A 352 19.20 21.82 -12.37
N SER A 353 18.28 22.36 -11.60
CA SER A 353 17.44 21.57 -10.73
C SER A 353 15.97 21.95 -10.88
N GLN A 354 15.10 20.96 -10.87
CA GLN A 354 13.65 21.12 -10.79
C GLN A 354 13.18 20.58 -9.45
N VAL A 355 12.31 21.31 -8.79
CA VAL A 355 11.75 20.90 -7.51
C VAL A 355 10.24 20.99 -7.58
N PHE A 356 9.58 19.90 -7.22
CA PHE A 356 8.14 19.86 -7.09
C PHE A 356 7.75 19.04 -5.88
N THR A 357 6.55 19.25 -5.40
CA THR A 357 5.99 18.54 -4.26
C THR A 357 4.91 17.58 -4.73
N VAL A 358 5.02 16.34 -4.31
CA VAL A 358 3.93 15.38 -4.47
C VAL A 358 3.14 15.38 -3.18
N PRO A 359 1.88 15.84 -3.21
CA PRO A 359 1.05 15.82 -2.02
C PRO A 359 0.87 14.39 -1.55
N TYR A 360 1.28 14.13 -0.33
CA TYR A 360 1.02 12.88 0.35
C TYR A 360 -0.01 13.13 1.45
N SER A 361 -1.23 13.31 1.06
CA SER A 361 -2.31 13.39 2.00
C SER A 361 -3.31 12.27 1.76
N SER A 362 -3.72 11.72 2.86
CA SER A 362 -4.65 10.63 2.96
C SER A 362 -5.98 10.90 2.25
N VAL A 363 -6.55 9.86 1.71
CA VAL A 363 -7.96 9.67 1.40
C VAL A 363 -8.82 10.25 2.54
N PRO A 364 -10.03 10.76 2.29
CA PRO A 364 -10.94 11.22 3.35
C PRO A 364 -10.95 10.27 4.53
N VAL A 365 -10.86 10.84 5.70
CA VAL A 365 -10.69 10.12 6.96
C VAL A 365 -11.99 9.42 7.30
N LEU A 366 -12.18 8.19 6.81
CA LEU A 366 -13.37 7.40 7.03
C LEU A 366 -13.04 6.09 7.73
N GLN A 367 -13.92 5.69 8.64
CA GLN A 367 -13.89 4.38 9.28
C GLN A 367 -15.20 3.64 9.05
N ARG A 368 -15.14 2.32 9.01
CA ARG A 368 -16.32 1.47 8.94
C ARG A 368 -17.07 1.52 10.26
N GLU A 369 -18.38 1.31 10.21
CA GLU A 369 -19.24 1.22 11.37
C GLU A 369 -18.69 0.25 12.42
N GLY A 370 -18.63 0.70 13.68
CA GLY A 370 -18.11 -0.07 14.80
C GLY A 370 -16.58 -0.12 14.92
N TYR A 371 -15.83 0.43 13.97
CA TYR A 371 -14.37 0.44 14.05
C TYR A 371 -13.84 1.76 14.58
N SER A 372 -12.85 1.63 15.47
CA SER A 372 -12.10 2.76 16.02
C SER A 372 -10.65 2.68 15.55
N ARG A 373 -10.11 3.80 15.11
CA ARG A 373 -8.69 3.97 14.80
C ARG A 373 -8.14 5.08 15.69
N TYR A 374 -7.05 4.80 16.37
CA TYR A 374 -6.46 5.74 17.31
C TYR A 374 -4.94 5.77 17.20
N THR A 375 -4.38 6.88 17.61
CA THR A 375 -2.93 7.04 17.77
C THR A 375 -2.66 7.88 19.00
N VAL A 376 -1.74 7.41 19.84
CA VAL A 376 -1.20 8.15 20.97
C VAL A 376 0.30 8.22 20.83
N THR A 377 0.85 9.42 20.78
CA THR A 377 2.28 9.68 20.58
C THR A 377 2.77 10.64 21.66
N ALA A 378 3.91 10.32 22.24
CA ALA A 378 4.65 11.22 23.13
C ALA A 378 6.13 11.17 22.78
N GLY A 379 6.76 12.31 22.61
CA GLY A 379 8.16 12.34 22.21
C GLY A 379 8.69 13.74 21.96
N GLU A 380 9.83 13.77 21.33
CA GLU A 380 10.55 14.97 20.91
C GLU A 380 10.42 15.13 19.39
N TYR A 381 10.12 16.33 18.93
CA TYR A 381 10.07 16.66 17.48
C TYR A 381 11.43 16.44 16.82
N ARG A 382 11.44 15.88 15.62
CA ARG A 382 12.64 15.69 14.81
C ARG A 382 12.49 16.32 13.44
N SER A 383 13.52 16.99 13.00
CA SER A 383 13.63 17.49 11.63
C SER A 383 15.07 17.32 11.14
N GLY A 384 15.25 17.16 9.84
CA GLY A 384 16.53 17.28 9.16
C GLY A 384 16.96 18.73 8.93
N ASN A 385 16.11 19.70 9.31
CA ASN A 385 16.39 21.12 9.16
C ASN A 385 17.08 21.66 10.42
N ASN A 386 18.31 22.15 10.26
CA ASN A 386 19.13 22.68 11.37
C ASN A 386 18.58 23.96 12.02
N GLN A 387 17.55 24.58 11.42
CA GLN A 387 16.92 25.79 11.96
C GLN A 387 15.64 25.50 12.76
N GLN A 388 15.34 24.23 12.98
CA GLN A 388 14.22 23.80 13.80
C GLN A 388 14.69 23.21 15.12
N GLU A 389 14.05 23.63 16.19
CA GLU A 389 14.22 23.10 17.53
C GLU A 389 13.52 21.75 17.69
N LYS A 390 13.78 21.08 18.80
CA LYS A 390 13.27 19.75 19.12
C LYS A 390 12.37 19.76 20.34
N PRO A 391 11.23 20.47 20.32
CA PRO A 391 10.36 20.52 21.47
C PRO A 391 9.73 19.15 21.76
N LYS A 392 9.47 18.90 23.03
CA LYS A 392 8.68 17.76 23.46
C LYS A 392 7.21 18.01 23.17
N PHE A 393 6.49 16.96 22.77
CA PHE A 393 5.08 17.07 22.48
C PHE A 393 4.32 15.80 22.84
N PHE A 394 3.02 15.96 22.95
CA PHE A 394 2.03 14.89 23.03
C PHE A 394 1.01 15.07 21.91
N GLN A 395 0.63 13.97 21.26
CA GLN A 395 -0.45 13.96 20.28
C GLN A 395 -1.35 12.76 20.50
N GLY A 396 -2.65 13.00 20.55
CA GLY A 396 -3.68 11.96 20.58
C GLY A 396 -4.68 12.18 19.47
N THR A 397 -5.04 11.12 18.74
CA THR A 397 -6.05 11.14 17.67
C THR A 397 -6.98 9.95 17.80
N LEU A 398 -8.24 10.17 17.47
CA LEU A 398 -9.28 9.13 17.46
C LEU A 398 -10.21 9.33 16.28
N LEU A 399 -10.48 8.24 15.58
CA LEU A 399 -11.46 8.16 14.52
C LEU A 399 -12.44 7.04 14.87
N GLN A 400 -13.74 7.34 14.83
CA GLN A 400 -14.80 6.40 15.16
C GLN A 400 -15.79 6.27 14.01
N GLY A 401 -15.93 5.07 13.45
CA GLY A 401 -16.97 4.74 12.50
C GLY A 401 -18.33 4.60 13.17
N LEU A 402 -19.30 5.34 12.65
CA LEU A 402 -20.69 5.39 13.13
C LEU A 402 -21.63 4.77 12.09
N PRO A 403 -22.88 4.44 12.48
CA PRO A 403 -23.88 3.92 11.55
C PRO A 403 -24.12 4.82 10.34
N ALA A 404 -24.66 4.21 9.27
CA ALA A 404 -24.98 4.89 8.01
C ALA A 404 -23.80 5.57 7.31
N GLY A 405 -22.56 5.07 7.51
CA GLY A 405 -21.35 5.56 6.83
C GLY A 405 -20.83 6.89 7.33
N TRP A 406 -21.20 7.31 8.55
CA TRP A 406 -20.60 8.46 9.20
C TRP A 406 -19.30 8.08 9.90
N THR A 407 -18.39 9.02 10.01
CA THR A 407 -17.18 8.94 10.83
C THR A 407 -17.02 10.22 11.60
N LEU A 408 -16.91 10.12 12.91
CA LEU A 408 -16.52 11.24 13.78
C LEU A 408 -15.04 11.10 14.09
N TYR A 409 -14.29 12.19 14.00
CA TYR A 409 -12.87 12.14 14.33
C TYR A 409 -12.39 13.44 14.97
N GLY A 410 -11.29 13.35 15.69
CA GLY A 410 -10.67 14.49 16.30
C GLY A 410 -9.36 14.14 17.00
N GLY A 411 -8.71 15.16 17.52
CA GLY A 411 -7.45 14.97 18.22
C GLY A 411 -6.97 16.23 18.93
N THR A 412 -5.90 16.02 19.66
CA THR A 412 -5.18 17.10 20.36
C THR A 412 -3.69 16.98 20.10
N GLN A 413 -3.00 18.11 20.00
CA GLN A 413 -1.56 18.22 19.87
C GLN A 413 -1.07 19.29 20.86
N LEU A 414 -0.20 18.90 21.78
CA LEU A 414 0.23 19.72 22.91
C LEU A 414 1.75 19.77 22.98
N ALA A 415 2.30 20.96 23.07
CA ALA A 415 3.71 21.23 23.31
C ALA A 415 3.85 22.56 24.08
N ASP A 416 5.05 22.90 24.57
CA ASP A 416 5.26 24.11 25.37
C ASP A 416 4.82 25.39 24.68
N ARG A 417 5.05 25.49 23.36
CA ARG A 417 4.72 26.67 22.53
C ARG A 417 3.53 26.43 21.58
N TYR A 418 2.83 25.30 21.72
CA TYR A 418 1.77 24.94 20.79
C TYR A 418 0.67 24.09 21.41
N HIS A 419 -0.57 24.50 21.20
CA HIS A 419 -1.75 23.74 21.61
C HIS A 419 -2.76 23.74 20.46
N ALA A 420 -3.15 22.58 19.99
CA ALA A 420 -4.15 22.45 18.95
C ALA A 420 -5.19 21.38 19.27
N PHE A 421 -6.43 21.67 18.87
CA PHE A 421 -7.57 20.77 18.97
C PHE A 421 -8.23 20.69 17.59
N ASN A 422 -8.50 19.47 17.13
CA ASN A 422 -9.20 19.19 15.90
C ASN A 422 -10.49 18.45 16.16
N LEU A 423 -11.53 18.80 15.40
CA LEU A 423 -12.77 18.05 15.34
C LEU A 423 -13.23 17.99 13.89
N GLY A 424 -13.63 16.82 13.45
CA GLY A 424 -14.04 16.58 12.08
C GLY A 424 -15.10 15.50 11.96
N VAL A 425 -15.77 15.54 10.81
CA VAL A 425 -16.78 14.57 10.43
C VAL A 425 -16.54 14.12 9.02
N GLY A 426 -16.72 12.83 8.79
CA GLY A 426 -16.65 12.21 7.48
C GLY A 426 -17.94 11.49 7.13
N LYS A 427 -18.24 11.39 5.83
CA LYS A 427 -19.41 10.69 5.32
C LYS A 427 -19.03 9.89 4.08
N ASN A 428 -19.31 8.61 4.14
CA ASN A 428 -19.35 7.76 2.96
C ASN A 428 -20.74 7.86 2.33
N MET A 429 -20.82 8.38 1.11
CA MET A 429 -22.07 8.57 0.37
C MET A 429 -22.28 7.49 -0.70
N GLY A 430 -21.56 6.36 -0.60
CA GLY A 430 -21.63 5.26 -1.55
C GLY A 430 -21.20 5.69 -2.96
N GLU A 431 -22.10 5.60 -3.92
CA GLU A 431 -21.84 5.98 -5.32
C GLU A 431 -21.45 7.44 -5.51
N LEU A 432 -21.78 8.32 -4.59
CA LEU A 432 -21.40 9.74 -4.65
C LEU A 432 -19.97 9.99 -4.08
N GLY A 433 -19.30 8.96 -3.59
CA GLY A 433 -17.95 9.06 -3.06
C GLY A 433 -17.90 9.30 -1.56
N ALA A 434 -16.77 9.80 -1.10
CA ALA A 434 -16.47 10.03 0.31
C ALA A 434 -16.06 11.49 0.54
N LEU A 435 -16.52 12.03 1.65
CA LEU A 435 -16.33 13.44 2.00
C LEU A 435 -15.87 13.53 3.45
N SER A 436 -14.95 14.43 3.76
CA SER A 436 -14.66 14.82 5.14
C SER A 436 -14.46 16.32 5.28
N LEU A 437 -14.83 16.84 6.45
CA LEU A 437 -14.67 18.22 6.84
C LEU A 437 -14.18 18.28 8.29
N ASP A 438 -13.13 19.04 8.54
CA ASP A 438 -12.62 19.27 9.89
C ASP A 438 -12.18 20.70 10.13
N VAL A 439 -12.13 21.06 11.40
CA VAL A 439 -11.66 22.35 11.89
C VAL A 439 -10.61 22.09 12.95
N THR A 440 -9.46 22.73 12.79
CA THR A 440 -8.39 22.76 13.77
C THR A 440 -8.28 24.15 14.37
N GLN A 441 -8.44 24.27 15.69
CA GLN A 441 -8.11 25.47 16.43
C GLN A 441 -6.71 25.34 16.99
N ALA A 442 -5.83 26.31 16.73
CA ALA A 442 -4.45 26.30 17.22
C ALA A 442 -4.09 27.61 17.95
N ASN A 443 -3.33 27.47 19.00
CA ASN A 443 -2.63 28.55 19.72
C ASN A 443 -1.14 28.26 19.58
N ALA A 444 -0.38 29.22 19.07
CA ALA A 444 1.02 29.09 18.73
C ALA A 444 1.82 30.29 19.20
N THR A 445 2.95 30.05 19.84
CA THR A 445 3.95 31.10 20.17
C THR A 445 5.11 30.96 19.19
N LEU A 446 5.37 31.99 18.41
CA LEU A 446 6.43 32.02 17.39
C LEU A 446 7.82 32.33 17.98
N PRO A 447 8.91 32.21 17.17
CA PRO A 447 10.28 32.49 17.63
C PRO A 447 10.54 33.91 18.13
N ASP A 448 9.71 34.87 17.78
CA ASP A 448 9.73 36.24 18.26
C ASP A 448 8.93 36.49 19.53
N ASP A 449 8.48 35.35 20.16
CA ASP A 449 7.64 35.33 21.34
C ASP A 449 6.24 35.95 21.12
N SER A 450 5.81 36.12 19.89
CA SER A 450 4.46 36.56 19.56
C SER A 450 3.45 35.40 19.66
N ASP A 451 2.33 35.67 20.34
CA ASP A 451 1.25 34.70 20.48
C ASP A 451 0.23 34.86 19.35
N HIS A 452 -0.11 33.76 18.75
CA HIS A 452 -1.05 33.68 17.64
C HIS A 452 -2.15 32.67 17.93
N GLN A 453 -3.36 33.02 17.53
CA GLN A 453 -4.52 32.13 17.59
C GLN A 453 -5.22 32.09 16.25
N GLY A 454 -5.50 30.90 15.76
CA GLY A 454 -6.12 30.76 14.47
C GLY A 454 -6.82 29.42 14.26
N GLN A 455 -7.55 29.36 13.17
CA GLN A 455 -8.32 28.20 12.75
C GLN A 455 -7.89 27.77 11.36
N SER A 456 -7.88 26.45 11.16
CA SER A 456 -7.71 25.84 9.83
C SER A 456 -8.92 24.96 9.56
N VAL A 457 -9.56 25.18 8.41
CA VAL A 457 -10.69 24.36 7.93
C VAL A 457 -10.18 23.53 6.76
N ARG A 458 -10.38 22.22 6.84
CA ARG A 458 -9.98 21.29 5.79
C ARG A 458 -11.18 20.51 5.26
N PHE A 459 -11.25 20.41 3.94
CA PHE A 459 -12.26 19.67 3.21
C PHE A 459 -11.55 18.66 2.29
N LEU A 460 -11.97 17.40 2.32
CA LEU A 460 -11.42 16.34 1.46
C LEU A 460 -12.56 15.60 0.79
N TYR A 461 -12.41 15.31 -0.49
CA TYR A 461 -13.34 14.53 -1.28
C TYR A 461 -12.61 13.50 -2.12
N ASN A 462 -13.17 12.28 -2.16
CA ASN A 462 -12.67 11.19 -2.97
C ASN A 462 -13.83 10.48 -3.66
N LYS A 463 -13.66 10.14 -4.92
CA LYS A 463 -14.64 9.36 -5.68
C LYS A 463 -13.96 8.52 -6.75
N SER A 464 -14.32 7.23 -6.81
CA SER A 464 -14.01 6.36 -7.93
C SER A 464 -15.30 6.10 -8.72
N LEU A 465 -15.27 6.43 -10.01
CA LEU A 465 -16.34 6.19 -10.98
C LEU A 465 -15.94 4.99 -11.85
N THR A 466 -16.23 3.79 -11.37
CA THR A 466 -15.88 2.53 -12.04
C THR A 466 -16.46 2.42 -13.43
N ASP A 467 -17.68 2.89 -13.65
CA ASP A 467 -18.39 2.78 -14.93
C ASP A 467 -17.75 3.64 -16.04
N THR A 468 -17.19 4.79 -15.66
CA THR A 468 -16.51 5.71 -16.61
C THR A 468 -15.00 5.55 -16.59
N GLY A 469 -14.45 4.74 -15.67
CA GLY A 469 -13.01 4.62 -15.46
C GLY A 469 -12.34 5.88 -14.89
N THR A 470 -13.15 6.78 -14.29
CA THR A 470 -12.65 8.00 -13.65
C THR A 470 -12.35 7.72 -12.18
N ASN A 471 -11.16 8.03 -11.75
CA ASN A 471 -10.77 7.96 -10.35
C ASN A 471 -10.33 9.36 -9.89
N ILE A 472 -11.15 9.97 -9.07
CA ILE A 472 -10.81 11.21 -8.36
C ILE A 472 -10.27 10.77 -7.01
N GLN A 473 -8.96 10.65 -6.90
CA GLN A 473 -8.30 10.12 -5.70
C GLN A 473 -8.35 11.13 -4.56
N LEU A 474 -8.22 12.40 -4.87
CA LEU A 474 -8.25 13.47 -3.88
C LEU A 474 -8.64 14.79 -4.52
N VAL A 475 -9.63 15.45 -3.93
CA VAL A 475 -9.82 16.89 -4.06
C VAL A 475 -9.78 17.44 -2.64
N GLY A 476 -8.74 18.21 -2.34
CA GLY A 476 -8.51 18.75 -1.00
C GLY A 476 -8.50 20.28 -1.03
N TYR A 477 -9.16 20.88 -0.06
CA TYR A 477 -9.10 22.30 0.19
C TYR A 477 -8.82 22.56 1.66
N ARG A 478 -7.85 23.41 1.94
CA ARG A 478 -7.55 23.89 3.29
C ARG A 478 -7.57 25.41 3.27
N TYR A 479 -8.31 26.01 4.17
CA TYR A 479 -8.27 27.43 4.45
C TYR A 479 -7.82 27.67 5.89
N SER A 480 -6.87 28.56 6.08
CA SER A 480 -6.36 28.91 7.41
C SER A 480 -6.48 30.42 7.63
N THR A 481 -6.93 30.81 8.80
CA THR A 481 -6.97 32.24 9.21
C THR A 481 -5.56 32.78 9.35
N HIS A 482 -5.41 34.10 9.37
CA HIS A 482 -4.11 34.77 9.46
C HIS A 482 -3.30 34.38 10.71
N GLY A 483 -3.95 34.12 11.84
CA GLY A 483 -3.28 33.70 13.08
C GLY A 483 -3.04 32.21 13.22
N TYR A 484 -3.36 31.38 12.19
CA TYR A 484 -3.13 29.96 12.26
C TYR A 484 -1.71 29.61 11.85
N PHE A 485 -0.99 28.89 12.73
CA PHE A 485 0.30 28.29 12.48
C PHE A 485 0.22 26.79 12.80
N SER A 486 0.98 25.97 12.08
CA SER A 486 1.13 24.55 12.39
C SER A 486 2.14 24.34 13.50
N PHE A 487 2.16 23.12 14.10
CA PHE A 487 3.20 22.80 15.10
C PHE A 487 4.62 22.94 14.52
N ALA A 488 4.85 22.50 13.27
CA ALA A 488 6.13 22.63 12.64
C ALA A 488 6.58 24.11 12.48
N ASP A 489 5.66 25.05 12.30
CA ASP A 489 5.98 26.47 12.22
C ASP A 489 6.54 27.02 13.54
N THR A 490 6.08 26.53 14.68
CA THR A 490 6.57 26.96 16.00
C THR A 490 7.91 26.37 16.39
N THR A 491 8.39 25.38 15.65
CA THR A 491 9.68 24.74 15.93
C THR A 491 10.87 25.50 15.33
N TYR A 492 10.65 26.44 14.41
CA TYR A 492 11.74 27.27 13.88
C TYR A 492 12.37 28.15 14.97
N SER A 493 13.67 28.33 14.90
CA SER A 493 14.42 29.18 15.85
C SER A 493 14.40 30.68 15.49
N ARG A 494 13.91 31.05 14.28
CA ARG A 494 13.83 32.41 13.76
C ARG A 494 12.58 32.59 12.90
N MET A 495 12.13 33.84 12.75
CA MET A 495 10.97 34.18 11.92
C MET A 495 11.19 33.94 10.43
N SER A 496 12.42 34.02 9.95
CA SER A 496 12.77 33.71 8.56
C SER A 496 14.23 33.24 8.45
N GLY A 497 14.50 32.43 7.43
CA GLY A 497 15.86 31.95 7.21
C GLY A 497 15.99 31.03 6.02
N TYR A 498 17.23 30.54 5.85
CA TYR A 498 17.63 29.50 4.93
C TYR A 498 18.18 28.32 5.73
N ASN A 499 18.18 27.13 5.20
CA ASN A 499 18.93 26.04 5.79
C ASN A 499 20.43 26.35 5.72
N VAL A 500 21.09 26.21 6.86
CA VAL A 500 22.52 26.43 7.02
C VAL A 500 23.17 25.08 7.29
N ALA A 501 24.04 24.64 6.40
CA ALA A 501 24.87 23.47 6.64
C ALA A 501 26.20 23.97 7.30
N THR A 502 26.58 23.35 8.41
CA THR A 502 27.90 23.58 9.02
C THR A 502 28.78 22.38 8.69
N GLN A 503 29.77 22.56 7.86
CA GLN A 503 30.75 21.54 7.52
C GLN A 503 32.15 22.04 7.95
N ASP A 504 32.87 21.24 8.73
CA ASP A 504 34.24 21.53 9.21
C ASP A 504 34.41 22.90 9.90
N GLY A 505 33.37 23.37 10.61
CA GLY A 505 33.36 24.65 11.28
C GLY A 505 33.13 25.87 10.36
N VAL A 506 32.91 25.64 9.07
CA VAL A 506 32.51 26.67 8.11
C VAL A 506 31.00 26.66 7.95
N ILE A 507 30.38 27.80 8.18
CA ILE A 507 28.95 27.99 7.96
C ILE A 507 28.76 28.27 6.47
N GLU A 508 28.29 27.30 5.74
CA GLU A 508 27.89 27.45 4.35
C GLU A 508 26.38 27.72 4.27
N VAL A 509 26.02 28.95 3.93
CA VAL A 509 24.64 29.30 3.61
C VAL A 509 24.42 28.87 2.16
N LYS A 510 23.74 27.73 1.98
CA LYS A 510 23.22 27.35 0.64
C LYS A 510 21.81 27.92 0.52
N PRO A 511 21.59 29.03 -0.14
CA PRO A 511 20.25 29.52 -0.43
C PRO A 511 19.65 28.67 -1.55
N THR A 512 19.43 27.37 -1.27
CA THR A 512 18.55 26.62 -2.12
C THR A 512 17.14 27.11 -1.82
N PHE A 513 16.44 27.40 -2.86
CA PHE A 513 15.11 27.99 -2.83
C PHE A 513 14.12 27.16 -1.99
N THR A 514 14.33 25.84 -1.90
CA THR A 514 13.57 24.87 -1.11
C THR A 514 13.72 25.00 0.40
N ASP A 515 14.76 25.69 0.85
CA ASP A 515 15.12 25.81 2.27
C ASP A 515 14.70 27.16 2.85
N TYR A 516 14.18 28.07 2.01
CA TYR A 516 13.70 29.36 2.46
C TYR A 516 12.34 29.25 3.14
N TYR A 517 12.22 29.83 4.30
CA TYR A 517 10.96 30.02 4.99
C TYR A 517 10.81 31.45 5.52
N ASN A 518 9.58 31.91 5.66
CA ASN A 518 9.26 33.19 6.24
C ASN A 518 7.89 33.12 6.93
N LEU A 519 7.90 33.10 8.25
CA LEU A 519 6.69 32.95 9.07
C LEU A 519 5.79 34.20 9.03
N ALA A 520 6.31 35.36 8.59
CA ALA A 520 5.47 36.54 8.35
C ALA A 520 4.46 36.36 7.20
N TYR A 521 4.71 35.37 6.33
CA TYR A 521 3.82 35.02 5.23
C TYR A 521 3.26 33.61 5.44
N ASN A 522 2.38 33.46 6.41
CA ASN A 522 1.78 32.17 6.72
C ASN A 522 0.80 31.69 5.64
N LYS A 523 0.59 30.38 5.61
CA LYS A 523 -0.27 29.70 4.63
C LYS A 523 -1.72 30.15 4.79
N ARG A 524 -2.36 30.58 3.70
CA ARG A 524 -3.75 31.03 3.67
C ARG A 524 -4.68 29.95 3.16
N GLY A 525 -4.43 29.47 1.95
CA GLY A 525 -5.31 28.47 1.35
C GLY A 525 -4.52 27.54 0.43
N LYS A 526 -4.85 26.27 0.47
CA LYS A 526 -4.29 25.25 -0.41
C LYS A 526 -5.44 24.48 -1.05
N ILE A 527 -5.45 24.43 -2.36
CA ILE A 527 -6.29 23.50 -3.13
C ILE A 527 -5.38 22.49 -3.80
N GLN A 528 -5.76 21.24 -3.78
CA GLN A 528 -5.03 20.16 -4.45
C GLN A 528 -6.01 19.17 -5.06
N ALA A 529 -5.63 18.55 -6.18
CA ALA A 529 -6.43 17.54 -6.85
C ALA A 529 -5.53 16.50 -7.51
N SER A 530 -5.95 15.25 -7.43
CA SER A 530 -5.34 14.10 -8.14
C SER A 530 -6.45 13.33 -8.83
N ILE A 531 -6.41 13.31 -10.16
CA ILE A 531 -7.45 12.72 -11.00
C ILE A 531 -6.78 11.76 -11.98
N THR A 532 -7.32 10.57 -12.10
CA THR A 532 -6.93 9.59 -13.11
C THR A 532 -8.17 9.15 -13.88
N GLN A 533 -8.09 9.18 -15.20
CA GLN A 533 -9.14 8.78 -16.11
C GLN A 533 -8.66 7.65 -17.00
N GLN A 534 -9.31 6.51 -16.91
CA GLN A 534 -9.11 5.43 -17.85
C GLN A 534 -9.87 5.73 -19.15
N LEU A 535 -9.18 5.78 -20.26
CA LEU A 535 -9.74 6.00 -21.59
C LEU A 535 -9.74 4.67 -22.37
N GLY A 536 -10.87 3.99 -22.34
CA GLY A 536 -10.98 2.64 -22.89
C GLY A 536 -10.10 1.64 -22.14
N ARG A 537 -9.54 0.64 -22.85
CA ARG A 537 -8.67 -0.42 -22.28
C ARG A 537 -7.18 -0.08 -22.33
N THR A 538 -6.80 0.87 -23.13
CA THR A 538 -5.42 1.06 -23.59
C THR A 538 -4.83 2.42 -23.25
N ALA A 539 -5.61 3.34 -22.72
CA ALA A 539 -5.10 4.67 -22.40
C ALA A 539 -5.55 5.16 -21.01
N THR A 540 -4.68 5.92 -20.37
CA THR A 540 -4.91 6.52 -19.06
C THR A 540 -4.45 7.98 -19.09
N LEU A 541 -5.36 8.89 -18.75
CA LEU A 541 -5.06 10.29 -18.49
C LEU A 541 -4.90 10.49 -16.98
N TYR A 542 -3.89 11.22 -16.57
CA TYR A 542 -3.73 11.65 -15.18
C TYR A 542 -3.49 13.13 -15.07
N MET A 543 -3.94 13.72 -13.98
CA MET A 543 -3.71 15.11 -13.64
C MET A 543 -3.54 15.25 -12.12
N ASN A 544 -2.43 15.84 -11.71
CA ASN A 544 -2.14 16.19 -10.34
C ASN A 544 -1.83 17.67 -10.28
N GLY A 545 -2.45 18.39 -9.34
CA GLY A 545 -2.22 19.81 -9.23
C GLY A 545 -2.40 20.32 -7.81
N SER A 546 -1.67 21.39 -7.48
CA SER A 546 -1.86 22.13 -6.23
C SER A 546 -1.64 23.62 -6.44
N HIS A 547 -2.35 24.41 -5.63
CA HIS A 547 -2.24 25.86 -5.57
C HIS A 547 -2.27 26.30 -4.12
N GLN A 548 -1.17 26.89 -3.64
CA GLN A 548 -1.00 27.39 -2.27
C GLN A 548 -0.88 28.91 -2.26
N THR A 549 -1.72 29.57 -1.51
CA THR A 549 -1.69 31.02 -1.28
C THR A 549 -1.20 31.35 0.13
N TYR A 550 -0.76 32.58 0.32
CA TYR A 550 -0.18 33.07 1.57
C TYR A 550 -0.85 34.35 2.01
N TRP A 551 -0.87 34.61 3.33
CA TRP A 551 -1.24 35.90 3.88
C TRP A 551 -0.12 36.93 3.67
N GLY A 552 -0.47 38.20 3.58
CA GLY A 552 0.50 39.29 3.47
C GLY A 552 1.15 39.45 2.10
N THR A 553 0.86 38.57 1.14
CA THR A 553 1.43 38.64 -0.21
C THR A 553 0.46 38.12 -1.27
N GLY A 554 0.60 38.63 -2.50
CA GLY A 554 -0.12 38.10 -3.68
C GLY A 554 0.61 36.92 -4.36
N LYS A 555 1.73 36.49 -3.80
CA LYS A 555 2.49 35.34 -4.34
C LYS A 555 1.81 34.02 -4.03
N ALA A 556 2.01 33.02 -4.88
CA ALA A 556 1.45 31.69 -4.71
C ALA A 556 2.35 30.61 -5.31
N ASP A 557 2.36 29.44 -4.68
CA ASP A 557 2.93 28.23 -5.28
C ASP A 557 1.88 27.59 -6.19
N GLN A 558 2.32 27.14 -7.34
CA GLN A 558 1.48 26.45 -8.32
C GLN A 558 2.24 25.24 -8.85
N GLN A 559 1.57 24.12 -8.88
CA GLN A 559 2.10 22.88 -9.45
C GLN A 559 1.01 22.21 -10.27
N LEU A 560 1.37 21.75 -11.44
CA LEU A 560 0.50 20.96 -12.29
C LEU A 560 1.34 19.91 -13.00
N GLN A 561 0.91 18.68 -12.91
CA GLN A 561 1.40 17.57 -13.73
C GLN A 561 0.21 16.93 -14.41
N ALA A 562 0.27 16.80 -15.72
CA ALA A 562 -0.75 16.13 -16.49
C ALA A 562 -0.09 15.24 -17.54
N GLY A 563 -0.67 14.08 -17.81
CA GLY A 563 -0.11 13.21 -18.81
C GLY A 563 -1.11 12.17 -19.32
N LEU A 564 -0.84 11.70 -20.51
CA LEU A 564 -1.56 10.64 -21.19
C LEU A 564 -0.58 9.49 -21.44
N ASN A 565 -0.91 8.32 -20.91
CA ASN A 565 -0.26 7.07 -21.24
C ASN A 565 -1.22 6.27 -22.12
N ALA A 566 -0.76 5.80 -23.28
CA ALA A 566 -1.58 5.03 -24.20
C ALA A 566 -0.75 3.86 -24.78
N ALA A 567 -1.36 2.69 -24.89
CA ALA A 567 -0.82 1.54 -25.60
C ALA A 567 -1.73 1.27 -26.81
N ILE A 568 -1.24 1.55 -27.99
CA ILE A 568 -1.95 1.38 -29.26
C ILE A 568 -1.14 0.39 -30.09
N ASP A 569 -1.71 -0.75 -30.43
CA ASP A 569 -1.06 -1.84 -31.17
C ASP A 569 0.32 -2.21 -30.57
N ASP A 570 0.37 -2.40 -29.23
CA ASP A 570 1.58 -2.69 -28.44
C ASP A 570 2.62 -1.55 -28.40
N ILE A 571 2.40 -0.45 -29.07
CA ILE A 571 3.25 0.74 -29.03
C ILE A 571 2.80 1.63 -27.86
N ASN A 572 3.72 1.90 -26.95
CA ASN A 572 3.43 2.75 -25.79
C ASN A 572 3.76 4.22 -26.09
N TRP A 573 2.78 5.07 -25.87
CA TRP A 573 2.87 6.51 -26.01
C TRP A 573 2.71 7.17 -24.66
N THR A 574 3.58 8.10 -24.34
CA THR A 574 3.46 8.94 -23.16
C THR A 574 3.57 10.40 -23.55
N LEU A 575 2.55 11.18 -23.23
CA LEU A 575 2.58 12.64 -23.29
C LEU A 575 2.54 13.16 -21.86
N SER A 576 3.47 14.02 -21.48
CA SER A 576 3.56 14.56 -20.12
C SER A 576 3.79 16.07 -20.18
N TYR A 577 3.08 16.78 -19.32
CA TYR A 577 3.26 18.21 -19.10
C TYR A 577 3.46 18.46 -17.61
N SER A 578 4.45 19.26 -17.27
CA SER A 578 4.68 19.76 -15.90
C SER A 578 4.80 21.27 -15.88
N LEU A 579 4.24 21.87 -14.83
CA LEU A 579 4.38 23.29 -14.49
C LEU A 579 4.65 23.40 -13.00
N THR A 580 5.71 24.13 -12.65
CA THR A 580 6.03 24.48 -11.28
C THR A 580 6.33 25.97 -11.19
N LYS A 581 5.63 26.66 -10.30
CA LYS A 581 5.88 28.04 -9.94
C LYS A 581 5.96 28.12 -8.42
N ASN A 582 7.01 28.69 -7.95
CA ASN A 582 7.25 28.89 -6.52
C ASN A 582 7.00 30.37 -6.16
N ALA A 583 6.36 30.63 -5.04
CA ALA A 583 6.00 31.97 -4.58
C ALA A 583 7.22 32.90 -4.45
N TRP A 584 8.38 32.34 -4.14
CA TRP A 584 9.60 33.09 -3.80
C TRP A 584 10.64 33.11 -4.93
N GLN A 585 10.40 32.37 -6.00
CA GLN A 585 11.28 32.29 -7.18
C GLN A 585 10.74 33.15 -8.33
N GLN A 586 11.65 33.76 -9.06
CA GLN A 586 11.27 34.42 -10.31
C GLN A 586 11.16 33.40 -11.43
N GLY A 587 10.08 33.49 -12.19
CA GLY A 587 9.82 32.58 -13.29
C GLY A 587 8.92 31.39 -12.91
N ARG A 588 8.72 30.54 -13.87
CA ARG A 588 7.98 29.29 -13.78
C ARG A 588 8.72 28.23 -14.59
N ASP A 589 8.84 27.06 -14.07
CA ASP A 589 9.38 25.93 -14.81
C ASP A 589 8.23 25.19 -15.49
N GLN A 590 8.37 25.00 -16.79
CA GLN A 590 7.42 24.28 -17.60
C GLN A 590 8.13 23.26 -18.45
N MET A 591 7.57 22.10 -18.62
CA MET A 591 8.11 21.08 -19.51
C MET A 591 7.00 20.30 -20.19
N LEU A 592 7.13 20.13 -21.48
CA LEU A 592 6.33 19.21 -22.28
C LEU A 592 7.24 18.08 -22.78
N ALA A 593 6.84 16.83 -22.58
CA ALA A 593 7.58 15.67 -23.07
C ALA A 593 6.65 14.69 -23.79
N VAL A 594 7.16 14.13 -24.86
CA VAL A 594 6.55 13.02 -25.60
C VAL A 594 7.55 11.86 -25.63
N ASN A 595 7.07 10.68 -25.26
CA ASN A 595 7.84 9.45 -25.35
C ASN A 595 7.08 8.40 -26.13
N VAL A 596 7.76 7.69 -27.00
CA VAL A 596 7.23 6.58 -27.78
C VAL A 596 8.12 5.37 -27.58
N ASN A 597 7.55 4.26 -27.18
CA ASN A 597 8.26 2.99 -27.02
C ASN A 597 7.64 1.92 -27.90
N ILE A 598 8.46 1.34 -28.77
CA ILE A 598 8.05 0.40 -29.80
C ILE A 598 8.72 -0.94 -29.51
N PRO A 599 8.00 -1.95 -28.99
CA PRO A 599 8.57 -3.27 -28.77
C PRO A 599 8.78 -3.99 -30.11
N PHE A 600 9.92 -4.60 -30.32
CA PHE A 600 10.19 -5.34 -31.53
C PHE A 600 9.38 -6.64 -31.63
N SER A 601 8.80 -7.10 -30.52
CA SER A 601 7.80 -8.18 -30.53
C SER A 601 6.59 -7.87 -31.40
N HIS A 602 6.29 -6.60 -31.67
CA HIS A 602 5.21 -6.16 -32.54
C HIS A 602 5.40 -6.73 -34.01
N TRP A 603 6.62 -6.84 -34.45
CA TRP A 603 6.92 -7.35 -35.81
C TRP A 603 7.41 -8.80 -35.84
N LEU A 604 7.65 -9.39 -34.65
CA LEU A 604 8.17 -10.75 -34.54
C LEU A 604 7.06 -11.73 -34.21
N ARG A 605 7.10 -12.91 -34.79
CA ARG A 605 6.14 -13.98 -34.47
C ARG A 605 6.26 -14.37 -33.00
N SER A 606 5.15 -14.77 -32.40
CA SER A 606 5.04 -15.12 -30.96
C SER A 606 5.95 -16.31 -30.56
N ASP A 607 6.30 -17.17 -31.49
CA ASP A 607 7.17 -18.35 -31.34
C ASP A 607 8.66 -18.06 -31.63
N SER A 608 9.00 -16.81 -31.96
CA SER A 608 10.38 -16.44 -32.27
C SER A 608 11.28 -16.57 -31.04
N LYS A 609 12.41 -17.29 -31.20
CA LYS A 609 13.48 -17.39 -30.19
C LYS A 609 14.52 -16.26 -30.31
N SER A 610 14.25 -15.25 -31.12
CA SER A 610 15.16 -14.13 -31.34
C SER A 610 15.26 -13.27 -30.06
N ALA A 611 16.47 -12.89 -29.68
CA ALA A 611 16.72 -11.94 -28.58
C ALA A 611 16.04 -10.57 -28.81
N TRP A 612 15.79 -10.20 -30.08
CA TRP A 612 15.05 -8.98 -30.43
C TRP A 612 13.61 -8.96 -29.97
N ARG A 613 13.02 -10.10 -29.63
CA ARG A 613 11.67 -10.17 -29.08
C ARG A 613 11.55 -9.43 -27.72
N HIS A 614 12.63 -9.40 -26.98
CA HIS A 614 12.73 -8.75 -25.68
C HIS A 614 13.35 -7.35 -25.76
N ALA A 615 13.48 -6.83 -26.98
CA ALA A 615 14.03 -5.50 -27.22
C ALA A 615 12.94 -4.52 -27.67
N SER A 616 13.15 -3.24 -27.34
CA SER A 616 12.27 -2.14 -27.73
C SER A 616 13.11 -0.94 -28.16
N ALA A 617 12.62 -0.22 -29.16
CA ALA A 617 13.14 1.09 -29.52
C ALA A 617 12.32 2.18 -28.82
N SER A 618 12.99 3.22 -28.33
CA SER A 618 12.33 4.38 -27.75
C SER A 618 12.76 5.66 -28.44
N SER A 619 11.84 6.61 -28.50
CA SER A 619 12.10 7.99 -28.87
C SER A 619 11.47 8.93 -27.86
N SER A 620 12.24 9.88 -27.35
CA SER A 620 11.79 10.87 -26.39
C SER A 620 12.14 12.25 -26.90
N MET A 621 11.19 13.17 -26.75
CA MET A 621 11.34 14.58 -27.06
C MET A 621 10.83 15.40 -25.90
N SER A 622 11.60 16.34 -25.40
CA SER A 622 11.17 17.28 -24.36
C SER A 622 11.49 18.72 -24.73
N ASN A 623 10.60 19.64 -24.29
CA ASN A 623 10.74 21.07 -24.49
C ASN A 623 10.40 21.78 -23.17
N ASP A 624 11.27 22.66 -22.69
CA ASP A 624 11.10 23.40 -21.46
C ASP A 624 10.24 24.68 -21.63
N LEU A 625 9.68 24.90 -22.82
CA LEU A 625 8.89 26.06 -23.20
C LEU A 625 9.62 27.43 -23.00
N HIS A 626 10.90 27.41 -22.70
CA HIS A 626 11.81 28.54 -22.68
C HIS A 626 12.82 28.47 -23.84
N GLY A 627 12.60 27.56 -24.77
CA GLY A 627 13.36 27.41 -25.99
C GLY A 627 14.36 26.28 -26.00
N ARG A 628 14.56 25.55 -24.89
CA ARG A 628 15.42 24.36 -24.86
C ARG A 628 14.63 23.12 -25.27
N MET A 629 15.19 22.39 -26.20
CA MET A 629 14.63 21.13 -26.70
C MET A 629 15.65 20.02 -26.56
N SER A 630 15.23 18.86 -26.11
CA SER A 630 16.01 17.62 -26.08
C SER A 630 15.29 16.54 -26.86
N THR A 631 16.02 15.84 -27.70
CA THR A 631 15.51 14.69 -28.48
C THR A 631 16.44 13.52 -28.26
N LEU A 632 15.88 12.36 -27.94
CA LEU A 632 16.60 11.13 -27.63
C LEU A 632 16.01 9.97 -28.42
N ALA A 633 16.88 9.10 -28.90
CA ALA A 633 16.51 7.81 -29.45
C ALA A 633 17.22 6.71 -28.66
N GLY A 634 16.53 5.64 -28.36
CA GLY A 634 17.04 4.58 -27.50
C GLY A 634 16.69 3.19 -27.96
N LEU A 635 17.50 2.25 -27.50
CA LEU A 635 17.27 0.81 -27.61
C LEU A 635 17.42 0.22 -26.20
N HIS A 636 16.45 -0.57 -25.78
CA HIS A 636 16.50 -1.27 -24.52
C HIS A 636 15.90 -2.66 -24.65
N GLY A 637 16.30 -3.56 -23.78
CA GLY A 637 15.81 -4.92 -23.80
C GLY A 637 16.38 -5.76 -22.68
N THR A 638 16.02 -7.05 -22.72
CA THR A 638 16.51 -8.04 -21.78
C THR A 638 17.26 -9.15 -22.49
N LEU A 639 18.24 -9.71 -21.81
CA LEU A 639 19.10 -10.80 -22.24
C LEU A 639 19.07 -11.90 -21.17
N LEU A 640 19.65 -13.06 -21.49
CA LEU A 640 19.66 -14.29 -20.71
C LEU A 640 18.28 -14.97 -20.65
N GLU A 641 18.27 -16.24 -20.31
CA GLU A 641 17.05 -17.07 -20.31
C GLU A 641 15.98 -16.56 -19.33
N ASP A 642 16.40 -16.07 -18.16
CA ASP A 642 15.51 -15.54 -17.15
C ASP A 642 15.19 -14.04 -17.29
N ASN A 643 15.61 -13.40 -18.40
CA ASN A 643 15.50 -11.95 -18.61
C ASN A 643 16.08 -11.10 -17.46
N ASN A 644 17.08 -11.63 -16.78
CA ASN A 644 17.65 -11.02 -15.58
C ASN A 644 18.81 -10.04 -15.87
N LEU A 645 19.25 -9.92 -17.13
CA LEU A 645 20.17 -8.88 -17.57
C LEU A 645 19.42 -7.94 -18.54
N SER A 646 19.21 -6.70 -18.14
CA SER A 646 18.66 -5.67 -19.02
C SER A 646 19.74 -4.72 -19.49
N TYR A 647 19.58 -4.21 -20.70
CA TYR A 647 20.41 -3.18 -21.28
C TYR A 647 19.59 -1.99 -21.74
N SER A 648 20.18 -0.80 -21.70
CA SER A 648 19.62 0.44 -22.23
C SER A 648 20.71 1.24 -22.91
N MET A 649 20.46 1.69 -24.12
CA MET A 649 21.33 2.55 -24.89
C MET A 649 20.50 3.70 -25.44
N GLN A 650 20.95 4.92 -25.27
CA GLN A 650 20.26 6.11 -25.76
C GLN A 650 21.28 7.10 -26.33
N THR A 651 20.89 7.79 -27.37
CA THR A 651 21.65 8.91 -27.93
C THR A 651 20.70 10.02 -28.30
N GLY A 652 21.17 11.25 -28.23
CA GLY A 652 20.32 12.37 -28.53
C GLY A 652 21.06 13.69 -28.63
N TYR A 653 20.29 14.75 -28.75
CA TYR A 653 20.78 16.12 -28.83
C TYR A 653 19.89 17.02 -27.98
N ALA A 654 20.54 17.86 -27.18
CA ALA A 654 19.89 18.91 -26.43
C ALA A 654 20.42 20.26 -26.88
N GLY A 655 19.55 21.24 -27.09
CA GLY A 655 19.95 22.57 -27.53
C GLY A 655 18.83 23.59 -27.50
N GLY A 656 19.16 24.86 -27.74
CA GLY A 656 18.27 26.01 -27.64
C GLY A 656 18.18 26.60 -26.22
N GLY A 657 17.57 27.78 -26.08
CA GLY A 657 17.49 28.51 -24.82
C GLY A 657 18.85 28.99 -24.29
N GLU A 658 18.95 29.29 -23.01
CA GLU A 658 20.18 29.79 -22.33
C GLU A 658 21.15 28.68 -21.94
N GLY A 659 20.94 27.40 -22.30
CA GLY A 659 21.83 26.30 -21.93
C GLY A 659 22.81 25.88 -23.02
N ASN A 660 23.84 25.13 -22.65
CA ASN A 660 24.77 24.54 -23.60
C ASN A 660 24.06 23.57 -24.52
N SER A 661 24.40 23.63 -25.83
CA SER A 661 23.90 22.70 -26.82
C SER A 661 24.91 21.58 -27.05
N GLY A 662 24.46 20.34 -27.17
CA GLY A 662 25.36 19.22 -27.41
C GLY A 662 24.66 17.89 -27.60
N GLY A 663 25.42 16.94 -28.12
CA GLY A 663 25.03 15.56 -28.21
C GLY A 663 25.06 14.89 -26.83
N THR A 664 24.10 14.04 -26.56
CA THR A 664 24.03 13.22 -25.34
C THR A 664 24.05 11.75 -25.69
N GLY A 665 24.68 10.94 -24.86
CA GLY A 665 24.71 9.50 -25.01
C GLY A 665 24.59 8.83 -23.64
N TYR A 666 23.90 7.73 -23.58
CA TYR A 666 23.71 6.92 -22.36
C TYR A 666 23.75 5.45 -22.71
N ALA A 667 24.48 4.67 -21.94
CA ALA A 667 24.47 3.22 -22.02
C ALA A 667 24.50 2.63 -20.60
N ALA A 668 23.64 1.66 -20.34
CA ALA A 668 23.57 1.00 -19.04
C ALA A 668 23.27 -0.49 -19.18
N LEU A 669 23.79 -1.25 -18.21
CA LEU A 669 23.48 -2.65 -17.96
C LEU A 669 22.96 -2.79 -16.55
N ASN A 670 21.89 -3.54 -16.38
CA ASN A 670 21.31 -3.85 -15.09
C ASN A 670 21.10 -5.36 -14.98
N TYR A 671 21.72 -5.96 -13.97
CA TYR A 671 21.57 -7.38 -13.66
C TYR A 671 20.76 -7.57 -12.39
N ARG A 672 19.75 -8.41 -12.46
CA ARG A 672 18.89 -8.79 -11.35
C ARG A 672 19.12 -10.25 -10.98
N GLY A 673 19.85 -10.50 -9.92
CA GLY A 673 20.17 -11.84 -9.45
C GLY A 673 19.40 -12.24 -8.19
N GLY A 674 19.50 -13.52 -7.80
CA GLY A 674 18.88 -14.05 -6.57
C GLY A 674 19.49 -13.46 -5.29
N TYR A 675 20.70 -12.93 -5.37
CA TYR A 675 21.43 -12.37 -4.22
C TYR A 675 21.45 -10.82 -4.23
N GLY A 676 20.96 -10.20 -5.26
CA GLY A 676 20.93 -8.73 -5.37
C GLY A 676 20.88 -8.23 -6.81
N ASN A 677 20.81 -6.92 -6.96
CA ASN A 677 20.80 -6.23 -8.23
C ASN A 677 22.08 -5.42 -8.40
N ALA A 678 22.61 -5.39 -9.60
CA ALA A 678 23.78 -4.58 -9.96
C ALA A 678 23.49 -3.80 -11.24
N ASN A 679 23.87 -2.54 -11.25
CA ASN A 679 23.72 -1.70 -12.43
C ASN A 679 25.01 -0.93 -12.69
N VAL A 680 25.36 -0.76 -13.96
CA VAL A 680 26.47 0.07 -14.42
C VAL A 680 26.03 0.85 -15.65
N GLY A 681 26.35 2.13 -15.69
CA GLY A 681 26.00 3.00 -16.79
C GLY A 681 27.09 3.99 -17.11
N TYR A 682 27.07 4.47 -18.34
CA TYR A 682 27.92 5.55 -18.85
C TYR A 682 27.03 6.57 -19.56
N SER A 683 27.27 7.83 -19.30
CA SER A 683 26.60 8.95 -19.99
C SER A 683 27.60 9.98 -20.44
N ARG A 684 27.32 10.66 -21.54
CA ARG A 684 28.13 11.74 -22.10
C ARG A 684 27.21 12.86 -22.60
#